data_00e182758e74940bd58af5413eab7db0
#
_entry.id   00e182758e74940bd58af5413eab7db0
#
_cell.length_a   1.000
_cell.length_b   1.000
_cell.length_c   1.000
_cell.angle_alpha   90.00
_cell.angle_beta   90.00
_cell.angle_gamma   90.00
#
_symmetry.space_group_name_H-M   'P 1'
#
loop_
_entity.id
_entity.type
_entity.pdbx_description
1 polymer ?
#
loop_
_entity_poly.entity_id
_entity_poly.type
_entity_poly.pdbx_seq_one_letter_code
_entity_poly.pdbx_strand_id
1 'polypeptide(L)'
;MINTAQDLKEYKKRLKRALDNKFLGTTLGNFASAYKEAQGRIFAGVDVKGLTREIAAGKDAALPRLEELYEAFKSKAEAAGVKVHLARTALEANEIIARIAKDNGVKKVVKSKSMTAEETFLNDHLEKEGFEVVETDLGEWIIQLRHEGPSHMVMPAIHLSRQEVAELFSKVTEEVQEPDIEKLVKVARKELRRHFLAAEMGISGANFAIAESGTLGILSNEGNARLTTTLPKVHVALVGVDKLVPDLATALRILKVLPPRATGQIITSYVSWITGPNECRPGPGGKKEMHIVFLDNGRLALARDPVFSQALRCVRCGACANVCPIYAQVGGHNYGHVYIGAIGLILTYFYHGRKNDRAIVQNCLNCQACKAVCPAGIDLPHLIKETYCEVLKGEGKLPLKNRVLKRVLKDRRVFHFLLRRASLAQKPWTRKEGYLRHLPFFFGKEHEFRSLPVIARVPFRDLWSRIYQKVENPRYRVALFGGCLVDFVYPEQGVALLKLLKDQEVQVEYPLGQTCCGLPAKMMGEKEVAREVALQNLTALDPGHYDYILTLCASCGSHIKGSYPKLLGDDPGSRVKVEQMLGKLIDFSSFMTKVLKVKAERFKQGKKQVAYHSPCHLCRGMGVTAAPRELLGIAGMEYVPAKDEDVCCGMGGTFSLDFPELSARLLEQKLDNVAATGAGLLVTDCPGCVLQLKGGMDKRGGNVQVKHIAEVVAEEVK
;
A
#
# COMPACT_ATOMS: atom_id res chain seq x y z
N MET A 1 -2.57 1.60 25.62
CA MET A 1 -3.45 2.45 24.75
C MET A 1 -2.72 2.83 23.46
N ILE A 2 -3.32 2.55 22.31
CA ILE A 2 -2.78 2.98 21.03
C ILE A 2 -3.01 4.48 20.89
N ASN A 3 -1.97 5.27 21.07
CA ASN A 3 -2.05 6.73 20.99
C ASN A 3 -2.05 7.16 19.51
N THR A 4 -3.22 7.33 18.92
CA THR A 4 -3.35 7.82 17.55
C THR A 4 -3.28 9.32 17.56
N ALA A 5 -2.32 9.89 16.85
CA ALA A 5 -2.28 11.33 16.63
C ALA A 5 -3.50 11.75 15.79
N GLN A 6 -4.47 12.38 16.42
CA GLN A 6 -5.69 12.89 15.76
C GLN A 6 -5.40 14.14 14.92
N ASP A 7 -4.32 14.86 15.23
CA ASP A 7 -3.87 16.04 14.49
C ASP A 7 -2.70 15.69 13.55
N LEU A 8 -2.74 16.21 12.32
CA LEU A 8 -1.72 16.00 11.29
C LEU A 8 -0.33 16.51 11.72
N LYS A 9 -0.27 17.60 12.50
CA LYS A 9 1.00 18.18 12.97
C LYS A 9 1.66 17.26 14.00
N GLU A 10 0.89 16.70 14.91
CA GLU A 10 1.36 15.72 15.89
C GLU A 10 1.80 14.42 15.20
N TYR A 11 0.99 13.95 14.23
CA TYR A 11 1.33 12.78 13.42
C TYR A 11 2.68 12.94 12.69
N LYS A 12 2.91 14.09 12.05
CA LYS A 12 4.20 14.39 11.40
C LYS A 12 5.36 14.41 12.39
N LYS A 13 5.19 14.95 13.60
CA LYS A 13 6.24 14.90 14.65
C LYS A 13 6.56 13.46 15.06
N ARG A 14 5.56 12.61 15.20
CA ARG A 14 5.73 11.18 15.50
C ARG A 14 6.50 10.46 14.40
N LEU A 15 6.13 10.68 13.14
CA LEU A 15 6.84 10.12 11.99
C LEU A 15 8.31 10.56 11.96
N LYS A 16 8.60 11.82 12.24
CA LYS A 16 9.96 12.35 12.28
C LYS A 16 10.79 11.65 13.35
N ARG A 17 10.27 11.49 14.58
CA ARG A 17 10.96 10.73 15.65
C ARG A 17 11.23 9.28 15.23
N ALA A 18 10.29 8.65 14.52
CA ALA A 18 10.47 7.29 14.01
C ALA A 18 11.59 7.21 12.96
N LEU A 19 11.73 8.20 12.08
CA LEU A 19 12.79 8.29 11.09
C LEU A 19 14.20 8.45 11.73
N ASP A 20 14.28 9.07 12.92
CA ASP A 20 15.52 9.22 13.67
C ASP A 20 15.97 7.90 14.34
N ASN A 21 15.08 6.91 14.46
CA ASN A 21 15.39 5.58 15.00
C ASN A 21 16.05 4.69 13.93
N LYS A 22 17.39 4.69 13.91
CA LYS A 22 18.18 3.91 12.95
C LYS A 22 17.97 2.39 13.09
N PHE A 23 17.80 1.89 14.31
CA PHE A 23 17.55 0.47 14.57
C PHE A 23 16.24 0.01 13.91
N LEU A 24 15.16 0.76 14.14
CA LEU A 24 13.85 0.47 13.53
C LEU A 24 13.95 0.40 11.99
N GLY A 25 14.52 1.44 11.36
CA GLY A 25 14.67 1.49 9.90
C GLY A 25 15.53 0.35 9.34
N THR A 26 16.61 -0.03 10.04
CA THR A 26 17.48 -1.14 9.63
C THR A 26 16.76 -2.49 9.75
N THR A 27 16.09 -2.74 10.86
CA THR A 27 15.38 -4.02 11.11
C THR A 27 14.24 -4.22 10.12
N LEU A 28 13.41 -3.19 9.91
CA LEU A 28 12.31 -3.24 8.94
C LEU A 28 12.82 -3.36 7.50
N GLY A 29 13.92 -2.70 7.14
CA GLY A 29 14.55 -2.80 5.83
C GLY A 29 15.10 -4.19 5.55
N ASN A 30 15.78 -4.80 6.52
CA ASN A 30 16.28 -6.18 6.43
C ASN A 30 15.12 -7.18 6.27
N PHE A 31 14.06 -7.01 7.07
CA PHE A 31 12.86 -7.83 6.96
C PHE A 31 12.20 -7.69 5.58
N ALA A 32 12.04 -6.48 5.05
CA ALA A 32 11.44 -6.26 3.74
C ALA A 32 12.26 -6.93 2.61
N SER A 33 13.60 -6.88 2.70
CA SER A 33 14.49 -7.56 1.73
C SER A 33 14.35 -9.08 1.81
N ALA A 34 14.45 -9.67 3.00
CA ALA A 34 14.27 -11.11 3.22
C ALA A 34 12.87 -11.59 2.79
N TYR A 35 11.83 -10.80 3.08
CA TYR A 35 10.47 -11.08 2.65
C TYR A 35 10.34 -11.12 1.12
N LYS A 36 10.94 -10.15 0.40
CA LYS A 36 10.93 -10.11 -1.06
C LYS A 36 11.58 -11.35 -1.68
N GLU A 37 12.71 -11.79 -1.15
CA GLU A 37 13.40 -13.02 -1.58
C GLU A 37 12.57 -14.27 -1.31
N ALA A 38 11.98 -14.39 -0.11
CA ALA A 38 11.11 -15.50 0.25
C ALA A 38 9.88 -15.59 -0.68
N GLN A 39 9.25 -14.44 -0.99
CA GLN A 39 8.14 -14.40 -1.94
C GLN A 39 8.54 -14.90 -3.34
N GLY A 40 9.72 -14.51 -3.84
CA GLY A 40 10.25 -14.94 -5.12
C GLY A 40 10.42 -16.46 -5.18
N ARG A 41 10.96 -17.06 -4.11
CA ARG A 41 11.17 -18.53 -4.02
C ARG A 41 9.87 -19.32 -3.91
N ILE A 42 8.97 -18.89 -3.01
CA ILE A 42 7.74 -19.63 -2.69
C ILE A 42 6.75 -19.63 -3.86
N PHE A 43 6.65 -18.51 -4.55
CA PHE A 43 5.73 -18.38 -5.67
C PHE A 43 6.35 -18.64 -7.05
N ALA A 44 7.58 -19.17 -7.10
CA ALA A 44 8.18 -19.61 -8.35
C ALA A 44 7.32 -20.72 -8.99
N GLY A 45 6.89 -20.52 -10.24
CA GLY A 45 6.03 -21.47 -10.95
C GLY A 45 4.56 -21.53 -10.51
N VAL A 46 4.12 -20.70 -9.55
CA VAL A 46 2.73 -20.65 -9.09
C VAL A 46 1.96 -19.56 -9.83
N ASP A 47 0.76 -19.87 -10.34
CA ASP A 47 -0.17 -18.86 -10.84
C ASP A 47 -0.83 -18.09 -9.70
N VAL A 48 -0.03 -17.17 -9.10
CA VAL A 48 -0.51 -16.32 -8.01
C VAL A 48 -1.67 -15.41 -8.44
N LYS A 49 -1.72 -15.00 -9.72
CA LYS A 49 -2.80 -14.15 -10.23
C LYS A 49 -4.11 -14.93 -10.33
N GLY A 50 -4.07 -16.17 -10.80
CA GLY A 50 -5.23 -17.07 -10.81
C GLY A 50 -5.75 -17.30 -9.40
N LEU A 51 -4.89 -17.70 -8.48
CA LEU A 51 -5.24 -17.93 -7.07
C LEU A 51 -5.82 -16.68 -6.39
N THR A 52 -5.26 -15.50 -6.66
CA THR A 52 -5.79 -14.21 -6.16
C THR A 52 -7.22 -13.95 -6.69
N ARG A 53 -7.48 -14.24 -7.98
CA ARG A 53 -8.83 -14.09 -8.55
C ARG A 53 -9.84 -15.05 -7.93
N GLU A 54 -9.45 -16.30 -7.71
CA GLU A 54 -10.31 -17.29 -7.05
C GLU A 54 -10.68 -16.88 -5.62
N ILE A 55 -9.69 -16.41 -4.84
CA ILE A 55 -9.92 -15.93 -3.46
C ILE A 55 -10.81 -14.70 -3.45
N ALA A 56 -10.55 -13.74 -4.33
CA ALA A 56 -11.39 -12.54 -4.46
C ALA A 56 -12.83 -12.89 -4.82
N ALA A 57 -13.02 -13.76 -5.82
CA ALA A 57 -14.35 -14.20 -6.25
C ALA A 57 -15.09 -14.97 -5.14
N GLY A 58 -14.41 -15.87 -4.43
CA GLY A 58 -15.01 -16.60 -3.30
C GLY A 58 -15.44 -15.68 -2.16
N LYS A 59 -14.62 -14.67 -1.84
CA LYS A 59 -14.97 -13.66 -0.83
C LYS A 59 -16.11 -12.77 -1.31
N ASP A 60 -16.12 -12.33 -2.57
CA ASP A 60 -17.21 -11.50 -3.12
C ASP A 60 -18.55 -12.23 -3.13
N ALA A 61 -18.55 -13.53 -3.44
CA ALA A 61 -19.76 -14.34 -3.37
C ALA A 61 -20.29 -14.51 -1.92
N ALA A 62 -19.41 -14.48 -0.92
CA ALA A 62 -19.77 -14.60 0.49
C ALA A 62 -20.28 -13.28 1.11
N LEU A 63 -19.71 -12.11 0.70
CA LEU A 63 -20.02 -10.82 1.33
C LEU A 63 -21.50 -10.45 1.35
N PRO A 64 -22.31 -10.58 0.29
CA PRO A 64 -23.74 -10.27 0.32
C PRO A 64 -24.55 -11.27 1.15
N ARG A 65 -23.99 -12.43 1.48
CA ARG A 65 -24.62 -13.54 2.19
C ARG A 65 -24.15 -13.70 3.64
N LEU A 66 -23.45 -12.71 4.20
CA LEU A 66 -22.87 -12.85 5.55
C LEU A 66 -23.90 -13.18 6.64
N GLU A 67 -25.13 -12.63 6.55
CA GLU A 67 -26.20 -12.94 7.50
C GLU A 67 -26.70 -14.39 7.33
N GLU A 68 -26.86 -14.88 6.11
CA GLU A 68 -27.20 -16.28 5.83
C GLU A 68 -26.10 -17.24 6.31
N LEU A 69 -24.83 -16.91 6.04
CA LEU A 69 -23.68 -17.71 6.47
C LEU A 69 -23.55 -17.72 8.00
N TYR A 70 -23.88 -16.63 8.67
CA TYR A 70 -23.91 -16.56 10.13
C TYR A 70 -24.97 -17.52 10.70
N GLU A 71 -26.18 -17.50 10.20
CA GLU A 71 -27.25 -18.39 10.70
C GLU A 71 -26.92 -19.87 10.42
N ALA A 72 -26.38 -20.18 9.25
CA ALA A 72 -25.91 -21.53 8.94
C ALA A 72 -24.79 -21.99 9.87
N PHE A 73 -23.79 -21.14 10.13
CA PHE A 73 -22.70 -21.39 11.08
C PHE A 73 -23.26 -21.62 12.47
N LYS A 74 -24.11 -20.72 12.95
CA LYS A 74 -24.73 -20.77 14.29
C LYS A 74 -25.44 -22.08 14.52
N SER A 75 -26.32 -22.47 13.60
CA SER A 75 -27.07 -23.73 13.70
C SER A 75 -26.15 -24.95 13.87
N LYS A 76 -25.06 -25.02 13.08
CA LYS A 76 -24.11 -26.14 13.15
C LYS A 76 -23.25 -26.12 14.42
N ALA A 77 -22.78 -24.94 14.83
CA ALA A 77 -21.97 -24.78 16.02
C ALA A 77 -22.77 -25.06 17.29
N GLU A 78 -24.03 -24.61 17.39
CA GLU A 78 -24.91 -24.89 18.52
C GLU A 78 -25.25 -26.38 18.59
N ALA A 79 -25.46 -27.06 17.46
CA ALA A 79 -25.64 -28.52 17.45
C ALA A 79 -24.39 -29.28 17.91
N ALA A 80 -23.20 -28.69 17.83
CA ALA A 80 -21.94 -29.20 18.37
C ALA A 80 -21.68 -28.79 19.85
N GLY A 81 -22.62 -28.11 20.50
CA GLY A 81 -22.53 -27.70 21.90
C GLY A 81 -21.84 -26.34 22.14
N VAL A 82 -21.70 -25.52 21.14
CA VAL A 82 -21.15 -24.16 21.26
C VAL A 82 -22.28 -23.17 21.53
N LYS A 83 -22.02 -22.15 22.38
CA LYS A 83 -22.93 -21.00 22.53
C LYS A 83 -22.51 -19.88 21.62
N VAL A 84 -23.37 -19.48 20.66
CA VAL A 84 -23.08 -18.48 19.67
C VAL A 84 -23.76 -17.15 19.95
N HIS A 85 -23.02 -16.06 19.94
CA HIS A 85 -23.49 -14.70 20.21
C HIS A 85 -23.18 -13.80 19.00
N LEU A 86 -24.02 -12.78 18.78
CA LEU A 86 -23.78 -11.72 17.80
C LEU A 86 -23.73 -10.38 18.52
N ALA A 87 -22.60 -9.69 18.45
CA ALA A 87 -22.40 -8.35 18.96
C ALA A 87 -22.44 -7.33 17.81
N ARG A 88 -23.26 -6.31 17.97
CA ARG A 88 -23.39 -5.23 16.97
C ARG A 88 -22.27 -4.20 17.07
N THR A 89 -21.71 -4.01 18.26
CA THR A 89 -20.64 -3.04 18.52
C THR A 89 -19.47 -3.67 19.26
N ALA A 90 -18.31 -2.98 19.23
CA ALA A 90 -17.13 -3.38 20.00
C ALA A 90 -17.41 -3.45 21.50
N LEU A 91 -18.14 -2.48 22.04
CA LEU A 91 -18.51 -2.45 23.45
C LEU A 91 -19.39 -3.65 23.85
N GLU A 92 -20.43 -3.92 23.07
CA GLU A 92 -21.33 -5.07 23.31
C GLU A 92 -20.56 -6.40 23.29
N ALA A 93 -19.59 -6.57 22.38
CA ALA A 93 -18.75 -7.77 22.36
C ALA A 93 -17.94 -7.92 23.64
N ASN A 94 -17.34 -6.85 24.12
CA ASN A 94 -16.57 -6.83 25.35
C ASN A 94 -17.45 -7.13 26.58
N GLU A 95 -18.65 -6.56 26.66
CA GLU A 95 -19.62 -6.79 27.72
C GLU A 95 -20.11 -8.26 27.75
N ILE A 96 -20.37 -8.85 26.58
CA ILE A 96 -20.73 -10.28 26.48
C ILE A 96 -19.59 -11.14 27.03
N ILE A 97 -18.34 -10.88 26.64
CA ILE A 97 -17.18 -11.65 27.10
C ILE A 97 -16.97 -11.48 28.61
N ALA A 98 -17.06 -10.26 29.13
CA ALA A 98 -16.93 -9.98 30.56
C ALA A 98 -18.04 -10.68 31.39
N ARG A 99 -19.26 -10.73 30.87
CA ARG A 99 -20.38 -11.45 31.49
C ARG A 99 -20.10 -12.95 31.53
N ILE A 100 -19.68 -13.56 30.42
CA ILE A 100 -19.30 -14.97 30.38
C ILE A 100 -18.22 -15.27 31.42
N ALA A 101 -17.23 -14.39 31.58
CA ALA A 101 -16.16 -14.53 32.54
C ALA A 101 -16.72 -14.48 34.00
N LYS A 102 -17.59 -13.51 34.30
CA LYS A 102 -18.23 -13.37 35.64
C LYS A 102 -19.09 -14.57 35.99
N ASP A 103 -19.94 -15.02 35.06
CA ASP A 103 -20.85 -16.15 35.25
C ASP A 103 -20.08 -17.46 35.51
N ASN A 104 -18.85 -17.57 35.04
CA ASN A 104 -17.98 -18.73 35.25
C ASN A 104 -16.95 -18.55 36.39
N GLY A 105 -17.03 -17.48 37.17
CA GLY A 105 -16.12 -17.21 38.28
C GLY A 105 -14.65 -17.04 37.88
N VAL A 106 -14.41 -16.59 36.63
CA VAL A 106 -13.06 -16.38 36.05
C VAL A 106 -12.35 -15.24 36.78
N LYS A 107 -11.07 -15.42 37.05
CA LYS A 107 -10.18 -14.38 37.56
C LYS A 107 -9.01 -14.13 36.58
N LYS A 108 -8.52 -15.20 35.96
CA LYS A 108 -7.36 -15.17 35.04
C LYS A 108 -7.75 -15.59 33.64
N VAL A 109 -7.37 -14.78 32.69
CA VAL A 109 -7.63 -14.95 31.27
C VAL A 109 -6.30 -15.06 30.51
N VAL A 110 -6.15 -16.07 29.66
CA VAL A 110 -5.08 -16.14 28.67
C VAL A 110 -5.65 -15.86 27.30
N LYS A 111 -4.95 -15.02 26.53
CA LYS A 111 -5.42 -14.62 25.20
C LYS A 111 -4.37 -14.98 24.14
N SER A 112 -4.79 -15.67 23.09
CA SER A 112 -3.98 -15.77 21.89
C SER A 112 -4.19 -14.53 21.01
N LYS A 113 -3.18 -14.17 20.25
CA LYS A 113 -3.22 -13.01 19.34
C LYS A 113 -4.49 -12.98 18.51
N SER A 114 -5.22 -11.88 18.60
CA SER A 114 -6.47 -11.66 17.87
C SER A 114 -6.61 -10.20 17.46
N MET A 115 -6.54 -9.93 16.15
CA MET A 115 -6.77 -8.58 15.64
C MET A 115 -8.17 -8.05 15.91
N THR A 116 -9.17 -8.94 16.05
CA THR A 116 -10.53 -8.53 16.41
C THR A 116 -10.62 -8.11 17.87
N ALA A 117 -9.88 -8.77 18.76
CA ALA A 117 -9.78 -8.37 20.16
C ALA A 117 -9.04 -7.03 20.34
N GLU A 118 -7.97 -6.82 19.54
CA GLU A 118 -7.28 -5.52 19.51
C GLU A 118 -8.21 -4.38 18.99
N GLU A 119 -9.06 -4.67 18.01
CA GLU A 119 -10.04 -3.73 17.48
C GLU A 119 -11.01 -3.23 18.55
N THR A 120 -11.41 -4.11 19.45
CA THR A 120 -12.37 -3.78 20.53
C THR A 120 -11.70 -3.25 21.80
N PHE A 121 -10.36 -3.21 21.86
CA PHE A 121 -9.60 -2.90 23.08
C PHE A 121 -10.00 -3.82 24.25
N LEU A 122 -10.16 -5.11 23.94
CA LEU A 122 -10.71 -6.10 24.88
C LEU A 122 -9.88 -6.22 26.17
N ASN A 123 -8.55 -6.19 26.09
CA ASN A 123 -7.69 -6.29 27.28
C ASN A 123 -7.96 -5.14 28.24
N ASP A 124 -7.94 -3.88 27.74
CA ASP A 124 -8.23 -2.68 28.55
C ASP A 124 -9.62 -2.76 29.22
N HIS A 125 -10.60 -3.36 28.54
CA HIS A 125 -11.95 -3.52 29.07
C HIS A 125 -11.99 -4.58 30.20
N LEU A 126 -11.42 -5.76 29.98
CA LEU A 126 -11.41 -6.85 30.96
C LEU A 126 -10.57 -6.49 32.18
N GLU A 127 -9.44 -5.81 32.03
CA GLU A 127 -8.63 -5.34 33.16
C GLU A 127 -9.39 -4.33 34.04
N LYS A 128 -10.17 -3.42 33.42
CA LYS A 128 -11.06 -2.49 34.15
C LYS A 128 -12.18 -3.22 34.92
N GLU A 129 -12.64 -4.35 34.42
CA GLU A 129 -13.62 -5.21 35.07
C GLU A 129 -13.01 -6.12 36.18
N GLY A 130 -11.68 -6.02 36.39
CA GLY A 130 -10.95 -6.72 37.47
C GLY A 130 -10.38 -8.08 37.09
N PHE A 131 -10.30 -8.42 35.79
CA PHE A 131 -9.69 -9.67 35.34
C PHE A 131 -8.18 -9.48 35.08
N GLU A 132 -7.38 -10.49 35.41
CA GLU A 132 -5.98 -10.58 34.98
C GLU A 132 -5.94 -11.14 33.57
N VAL A 133 -5.46 -10.37 32.59
CA VAL A 133 -5.38 -10.77 31.18
C VAL A 133 -3.93 -10.89 30.74
N VAL A 134 -3.55 -12.05 30.20
CA VAL A 134 -2.18 -12.32 29.75
C VAL A 134 -2.16 -12.73 28.28
N GLU A 135 -1.42 -11.99 27.48
CA GLU A 135 -1.11 -12.35 26.10
C GLU A 135 -0.19 -13.57 26.04
N THR A 136 -0.46 -14.49 25.13
CA THR A 136 0.29 -15.75 25.05
C THR A 136 1.15 -15.90 23.79
N ASP A 137 0.99 -15.00 22.80
CA ASP A 137 1.94 -14.82 21.72
C ASP A 137 3.17 -14.08 22.25
N LEU A 138 4.37 -14.57 21.98
CA LEU A 138 5.60 -14.00 22.55
C LEU A 138 5.73 -12.50 22.22
N GLY A 139 5.48 -12.13 20.97
CA GLY A 139 5.56 -10.73 20.55
C GLY A 139 4.50 -9.85 21.19
N GLU A 140 3.25 -10.33 21.33
CA GLU A 140 2.18 -9.60 22.01
C GLU A 140 2.42 -9.50 23.51
N TRP A 141 2.96 -10.55 24.15
CA TRP A 141 3.33 -10.49 25.57
C TRP A 141 4.41 -9.45 25.85
N ILE A 142 5.44 -9.38 25.01
CA ILE A 142 6.48 -8.33 25.10
C ILE A 142 5.85 -6.93 24.99
N ILE A 143 4.96 -6.71 24.01
CA ILE A 143 4.26 -5.44 23.80
C ILE A 143 3.35 -5.11 24.99
N GLN A 144 2.62 -6.10 25.55
CA GLN A 144 1.80 -5.94 26.73
C GLN A 144 2.64 -5.49 27.94
N LEU A 145 3.77 -6.14 28.20
CA LEU A 145 4.70 -5.79 29.30
C LEU A 145 5.29 -4.38 29.15
N ARG A 146 5.41 -3.88 27.92
CA ARG A 146 5.90 -2.51 27.64
C ARG A 146 4.80 -1.46 27.61
N HIS A 147 3.54 -1.87 27.67
CA HIS A 147 2.38 -0.98 27.50
C HIS A 147 2.42 -0.18 26.18
N GLU A 148 2.89 -0.80 25.10
CA GLU A 148 3.03 -0.19 23.76
C GLU A 148 2.04 -0.81 22.77
N GLY A 149 1.91 -0.18 21.59
CA GLY A 149 1.16 -0.74 20.46
C GLY A 149 2.05 -1.62 19.57
N PRO A 150 1.47 -2.63 18.88
CA PRO A 150 2.22 -3.52 18.01
C PRO A 150 2.77 -2.78 16.79
N SER A 151 4.01 -3.06 16.40
CA SER A 151 4.63 -2.48 15.20
C SER A 151 4.28 -3.24 13.92
N HIS A 152 3.89 -4.50 14.02
CA HIS A 152 3.50 -5.34 12.88
C HIS A 152 2.36 -6.28 13.25
N MET A 153 1.43 -6.56 12.32
CA MET A 153 0.28 -7.44 12.57
C MET A 153 0.65 -8.89 12.91
N VAL A 154 1.80 -9.37 12.42
CA VAL A 154 2.25 -10.77 12.63
C VAL A 154 3.46 -10.84 13.54
N MET A 155 4.29 -9.80 13.58
CA MET A 155 5.51 -9.70 14.39
C MET A 155 5.45 -8.42 15.24
N PRO A 156 4.64 -8.38 16.30
CA PRO A 156 4.31 -7.15 17.02
C PRO A 156 5.53 -6.41 17.59
N ALA A 157 6.51 -7.14 18.11
CA ALA A 157 7.71 -6.61 18.76
C ALA A 157 8.93 -6.41 17.83
N ILE A 158 8.76 -6.41 16.49
CA ILE A 158 9.86 -6.31 15.51
C ILE A 158 10.73 -5.04 15.67
N HIS A 159 10.25 -4.03 16.35
CA HIS A 159 10.95 -2.77 16.60
C HIS A 159 11.87 -2.80 17.84
N LEU A 160 11.87 -3.89 18.59
CA LEU A 160 12.66 -4.03 19.80
C LEU A 160 13.92 -4.86 19.55
N SER A 161 15.02 -4.44 20.16
CA SER A 161 16.26 -5.19 20.17
C SER A 161 16.22 -6.32 21.23
N ARG A 162 17.05 -7.35 21.03
CA ARG A 162 17.21 -8.43 22.02
C ARG A 162 17.70 -7.90 23.40
N GLN A 163 18.45 -6.80 23.40
CA GLN A 163 18.89 -6.14 24.62
C GLN A 163 17.72 -5.55 25.40
N GLU A 164 16.85 -4.79 24.72
CA GLU A 164 15.64 -4.23 25.35
C GLU A 164 14.69 -5.32 25.86
N VAL A 165 14.58 -6.45 25.15
CA VAL A 165 13.80 -7.60 25.62
C VAL A 165 14.43 -8.27 26.82
N ALA A 166 15.77 -8.40 26.87
CA ALA A 166 16.47 -8.94 28.03
C ALA A 166 16.30 -8.07 29.27
N GLU A 167 16.40 -6.75 29.13
CA GLU A 167 16.14 -5.79 30.22
C GLU A 167 14.70 -5.90 30.73
N LEU A 168 13.73 -6.02 29.82
CA LEU A 168 12.33 -6.18 30.16
C LEU A 168 12.10 -7.49 30.96
N PHE A 169 12.65 -8.61 30.45
CA PHE A 169 12.49 -9.90 31.13
C PHE A 169 13.23 -9.98 32.46
N SER A 170 14.35 -9.27 32.59
CA SER A 170 15.05 -9.15 33.88
C SER A 170 14.16 -8.50 34.95
N LYS A 171 13.34 -7.52 34.58
CA LYS A 171 12.38 -6.90 35.50
C LYS A 171 11.22 -7.85 35.86
N VAL A 172 10.77 -8.67 34.91
CA VAL A 172 9.65 -9.61 35.11
C VAL A 172 10.06 -10.79 36.00
N THR A 173 11.30 -11.28 35.82
CA THR A 173 11.79 -12.46 36.54
C THR A 173 12.56 -12.10 37.83
N GLU A 174 12.84 -10.81 38.05
CA GLU A 174 13.71 -10.31 39.12
C GLU A 174 15.15 -10.89 39.09
N GLU A 175 15.54 -11.46 37.92
CA GLU A 175 16.85 -12.04 37.66
C GLU A 175 17.43 -11.44 36.38
N VAL A 176 18.73 -11.18 36.32
CA VAL A 176 19.39 -10.63 35.13
C VAL A 176 19.34 -11.65 34.00
N GLN A 177 18.76 -11.25 32.86
CA GLN A 177 18.65 -12.06 31.67
C GLN A 177 19.68 -11.64 30.62
N GLU A 178 20.33 -12.62 29.98
CA GLU A 178 21.25 -12.36 28.88
C GLU A 178 20.48 -12.05 27.58
N PRO A 179 21.03 -11.18 26.70
CA PRO A 179 20.41 -10.85 25.41
C PRO A 179 20.64 -11.95 24.36
N ASP A 180 20.39 -13.19 24.75
CA ASP A 180 20.45 -14.39 23.91
C ASP A 180 19.03 -14.84 23.59
N ILE A 181 18.72 -15.00 22.29
CA ILE A 181 17.36 -15.29 21.82
C ILE A 181 16.84 -16.61 22.39
N GLU A 182 17.65 -17.66 22.41
CA GLU A 182 17.21 -18.98 22.91
C GLU A 182 16.91 -18.95 24.40
N LYS A 183 17.76 -18.25 25.18
CA LYS A 183 17.54 -18.08 26.61
C LYS A 183 16.28 -17.26 26.90
N LEU A 184 16.08 -16.14 26.21
CA LEU A 184 14.89 -15.31 26.34
C LEU A 184 13.60 -16.06 25.97
N VAL A 185 13.61 -16.88 24.94
CA VAL A 185 12.48 -17.76 24.57
C VAL A 185 12.19 -18.78 25.68
N LYS A 186 13.24 -19.35 26.31
CA LYS A 186 13.07 -20.28 27.44
C LYS A 186 12.46 -19.60 28.67
N VAL A 187 12.86 -18.36 28.97
CA VAL A 187 12.26 -17.53 30.04
C VAL A 187 10.78 -17.31 29.76
N ALA A 188 10.44 -16.78 28.59
CA ALA A 188 9.04 -16.56 28.21
C ALA A 188 8.20 -17.84 28.28
N ARG A 189 8.74 -18.96 27.80
CA ARG A 189 8.07 -20.26 27.87
C ARG A 189 7.81 -20.73 29.31
N LYS A 190 8.74 -20.46 30.24
CA LYS A 190 8.59 -20.80 31.67
C LYS A 190 7.50 -19.96 32.32
N GLU A 191 7.51 -18.64 32.07
CA GLU A 191 6.54 -17.72 32.64
C GLU A 191 5.14 -17.94 32.07
N LEU A 192 5.00 -17.99 30.75
CA LEU A 192 3.70 -18.21 30.09
C LEU A 192 3.08 -19.57 30.46
N ARG A 193 3.90 -20.61 30.73
CA ARG A 193 3.39 -21.90 31.20
C ARG A 193 2.58 -21.78 32.49
N ARG A 194 3.03 -20.93 33.44
CA ARG A 194 2.31 -20.69 34.71
C ARG A 194 0.96 -20.06 34.44
N HIS A 195 0.88 -19.10 33.56
CA HIS A 195 -0.37 -18.45 33.19
C HIS A 195 -1.32 -19.39 32.47
N PHE A 196 -0.86 -20.22 31.53
CA PHE A 196 -1.69 -21.25 30.87
C PHE A 196 -2.31 -22.23 31.87
N LEU A 197 -1.56 -22.66 32.91
CA LEU A 197 -2.03 -23.61 33.89
C LEU A 197 -3.02 -22.99 34.92
N ALA A 198 -2.87 -21.69 35.19
CA ALA A 198 -3.68 -20.96 36.16
C ALA A 198 -4.95 -20.36 35.54
N ALA A 199 -5.04 -20.24 34.23
CA ALA A 199 -6.15 -19.58 33.57
C ALA A 199 -7.44 -20.41 33.58
N GLU A 200 -8.55 -19.77 33.95
CA GLU A 200 -9.89 -20.35 33.87
C GLU A 200 -10.57 -20.13 32.53
N MET A 201 -10.20 -19.01 31.81
CA MET A 201 -10.71 -18.67 30.50
C MET A 201 -9.60 -18.49 29.49
N GLY A 202 -9.80 -19.03 28.27
CA GLY A 202 -8.97 -18.78 27.12
C GLY A 202 -9.73 -17.98 26.06
N ILE A 203 -9.13 -16.90 25.57
CA ILE A 203 -9.71 -16.08 24.50
C ILE A 203 -8.89 -16.25 23.22
N SER A 204 -9.57 -16.54 22.10
CA SER A 204 -8.95 -16.61 20.78
C SER A 204 -9.68 -15.75 19.75
N GLY A 205 -9.02 -15.51 18.62
CA GLY A 205 -9.69 -15.13 17.38
C GLY A 205 -9.90 -16.35 16.48
N ALA A 206 -10.26 -16.08 15.21
CA ALA A 206 -10.23 -17.09 14.17
C ALA A 206 -9.77 -16.48 12.84
N ASN A 207 -9.08 -17.28 12.02
CA ASN A 207 -8.76 -16.93 10.65
C ASN A 207 -9.93 -17.21 9.70
N PHE A 208 -10.70 -18.25 9.99
CA PHE A 208 -11.89 -18.69 9.27
C PHE A 208 -13.02 -19.10 10.21
N ALA A 209 -14.26 -18.86 9.78
CA ALA A 209 -15.47 -19.44 10.36
C ALA A 209 -16.24 -20.11 9.21
N ILE A 210 -16.24 -21.45 9.18
CA ILE A 210 -16.75 -22.28 8.08
C ILE A 210 -18.23 -22.57 8.33
N ALA A 211 -19.12 -21.99 7.51
CA ALA A 211 -20.55 -22.03 7.71
C ALA A 211 -21.16 -23.44 7.59
N GLU A 212 -20.68 -24.25 6.65
CA GLU A 212 -21.20 -25.61 6.40
C GLU A 212 -21.04 -26.56 7.58
N SER A 213 -20.04 -26.32 8.45
CA SER A 213 -19.71 -27.23 9.57
C SER A 213 -19.73 -26.59 10.95
N GLY A 214 -19.88 -25.27 11.06
CA GLY A 214 -19.77 -24.55 12.32
C GLY A 214 -18.36 -24.56 12.92
N THR A 215 -17.34 -24.71 12.08
CA THR A 215 -15.94 -24.93 12.48
C THR A 215 -15.14 -23.62 12.40
N LEU A 216 -14.35 -23.33 13.46
CA LEU A 216 -13.33 -22.30 13.44
C LEU A 216 -12.00 -22.86 12.95
N GLY A 217 -11.30 -22.10 12.12
CA GLY A 217 -9.92 -22.38 11.73
C GLY A 217 -8.95 -21.34 12.30
N ILE A 218 -7.92 -21.80 13.02
CA ILE A 218 -6.91 -20.96 13.67
C ILE A 218 -5.52 -21.37 13.21
N LEU A 219 -4.73 -20.42 12.71
CA LEU A 219 -3.34 -20.60 12.31
C LEU A 219 -2.42 -20.09 13.43
N SER A 220 -1.41 -20.89 13.79
CA SER A 220 -0.40 -20.52 14.77
C SER A 220 0.96 -21.17 14.46
N ASN A 221 2.06 -20.50 14.77
CA ASN A 221 3.41 -21.07 14.68
C ASN A 221 3.96 -21.52 16.05
N GLU A 222 3.48 -20.95 17.14
CA GLU A 222 4.04 -21.15 18.49
C GLU A 222 3.30 -22.21 19.29
N GLY A 223 2.13 -22.64 18.84
CA GLY A 223 1.26 -23.55 19.59
C GLY A 223 0.49 -22.90 20.74
N ASN A 224 0.72 -21.61 21.02
CA ASN A 224 0.03 -20.83 22.06
C ASN A 224 -1.49 -20.84 21.88
N ALA A 225 -1.98 -20.65 20.66
CA ALA A 225 -3.42 -20.69 20.38
C ALA A 225 -4.05 -22.05 20.73
N ARG A 226 -3.33 -23.17 20.52
CA ARG A 226 -3.79 -24.51 20.92
C ARG A 226 -3.94 -24.62 22.43
N LEU A 227 -2.95 -24.15 23.20
CA LEU A 227 -3.01 -24.17 24.66
C LEU A 227 -4.14 -23.26 25.19
N THR A 228 -4.26 -22.06 24.63
CA THR A 228 -5.33 -21.11 24.96
C THR A 228 -6.73 -21.71 24.74
N THR A 229 -6.92 -22.45 23.66
CA THR A 229 -8.23 -23.02 23.32
C THR A 229 -8.52 -24.37 23.98
N THR A 230 -7.50 -25.06 24.52
CA THR A 230 -7.68 -26.41 25.06
C THR A 230 -7.59 -26.51 26.58
N LEU A 231 -6.67 -25.78 27.24
CA LEU A 231 -6.44 -25.92 28.70
C LEU A 231 -7.51 -25.26 29.57
N PRO A 232 -7.96 -24.03 29.35
CA PRO A 232 -8.95 -23.38 30.18
C PRO A 232 -10.34 -24.06 30.12
N LYS A 233 -11.11 -23.97 31.21
CA LYS A 233 -12.48 -24.50 31.28
C LYS A 233 -13.43 -23.81 30.31
N VAL A 234 -13.23 -22.51 30.11
CA VAL A 234 -14.04 -21.67 29.21
C VAL A 234 -13.19 -21.23 28.04
N HIS A 235 -13.65 -21.48 26.82
CA HIS A 235 -13.05 -20.93 25.62
C HIS A 235 -14.01 -19.94 24.97
N VAL A 236 -13.55 -18.71 24.73
CA VAL A 236 -14.29 -17.68 24.01
C VAL A 236 -13.52 -17.31 22.74
N ALA A 237 -14.16 -17.44 21.59
CA ALA A 237 -13.59 -16.97 20.32
C ALA A 237 -14.28 -15.67 19.88
N LEU A 238 -13.53 -14.56 19.76
CA LEU A 238 -14.03 -13.29 19.22
C LEU A 238 -13.70 -13.18 17.72
N VAL A 239 -14.73 -13.18 16.88
CA VAL A 239 -14.59 -13.37 15.44
C VAL A 239 -15.38 -12.31 14.68
N GLY A 240 -14.73 -11.53 13.80
CA GLY A 240 -15.46 -10.63 12.89
C GLY A 240 -16.31 -11.42 11.89
N VAL A 241 -17.55 -10.96 11.60
CA VAL A 241 -18.43 -11.63 10.63
C VAL A 241 -17.82 -11.73 9.24
N ASP A 242 -16.82 -10.88 8.90
CA ASP A 242 -16.03 -10.95 7.67
C ASP A 242 -15.13 -12.20 7.56
N LYS A 243 -15.00 -13.00 8.63
CA LYS A 243 -14.28 -14.29 8.65
C LYS A 243 -15.14 -15.48 8.21
N LEU A 244 -16.43 -15.29 8.07
CA LEU A 244 -17.33 -16.31 7.53
C LEU A 244 -16.92 -16.66 6.11
N VAL A 245 -16.85 -17.95 5.84
CA VAL A 245 -16.67 -18.57 4.55
C VAL A 245 -17.68 -19.70 4.37
N PRO A 246 -18.18 -19.96 3.15
CA PRO A 246 -19.23 -20.96 2.97
C PRO A 246 -18.78 -22.39 3.31
N ASP A 247 -17.55 -22.75 2.92
CA ASP A 247 -17.06 -24.13 2.93
C ASP A 247 -15.56 -24.24 3.23
N LEU A 248 -15.12 -25.47 3.52
CA LEU A 248 -13.72 -25.79 3.78
C LEU A 248 -12.84 -25.50 2.55
N ALA A 249 -13.34 -25.72 1.35
CA ALA A 249 -12.55 -25.50 0.13
C ALA A 249 -12.14 -24.02 -0.02
N THR A 250 -13.03 -23.09 0.31
CA THR A 250 -12.73 -21.65 0.34
C THR A 250 -11.69 -21.32 1.42
N ALA A 251 -11.81 -21.90 2.62
CA ALA A 251 -10.82 -21.74 3.68
C ALA A 251 -9.44 -22.26 3.25
N LEU A 252 -9.37 -23.42 2.59
CA LEU A 252 -8.11 -23.99 2.09
C LEU A 252 -7.47 -23.17 0.97
N ARG A 253 -8.25 -22.54 0.09
CA ARG A 253 -7.70 -21.58 -0.91
C ARG A 253 -7.00 -20.40 -0.23
N ILE A 254 -7.60 -19.86 0.81
CA ILE A 254 -6.99 -18.76 1.60
C ILE A 254 -5.76 -19.28 2.34
N LEU A 255 -5.79 -20.48 2.90
CA LEU A 255 -4.67 -21.10 3.60
C LEU A 255 -3.43 -21.24 2.70
N LYS A 256 -3.58 -21.51 1.40
CA LYS A 256 -2.47 -21.59 0.44
C LYS A 256 -1.67 -20.29 0.33
N VAL A 257 -2.27 -19.14 0.59
CA VAL A 257 -1.61 -17.83 0.44
C VAL A 257 -1.31 -17.15 1.78
N LEU A 258 -2.02 -17.50 2.84
CA LEU A 258 -1.93 -16.76 4.10
C LEU A 258 -0.54 -16.86 4.75
N PRO A 259 0.05 -18.05 5.03
CA PRO A 259 1.40 -18.15 5.58
C PRO A 259 2.47 -17.57 4.65
N PRO A 260 2.50 -17.88 3.33
CA PRO A 260 3.45 -17.27 2.40
C PRO A 260 3.41 -15.74 2.42
N ARG A 261 2.23 -15.16 2.41
CA ARG A 261 2.05 -13.69 2.40
C ARG A 261 2.27 -13.04 3.76
N ALA A 262 2.12 -13.78 4.85
CA ALA A 262 2.34 -13.24 6.20
C ALA A 262 3.83 -13.17 6.56
N THR A 263 4.52 -14.29 6.48
CA THR A 263 5.88 -14.46 7.00
C THR A 263 6.90 -14.99 5.99
N GLY A 264 6.48 -15.33 4.78
CA GLY A 264 7.35 -16.00 3.81
C GLY A 264 7.57 -17.49 4.12
N GLN A 265 6.65 -18.12 4.85
CA GLN A 265 6.64 -19.57 5.10
C GLN A 265 5.74 -20.28 4.07
N ILE A 266 6.14 -21.46 3.59
CA ILE A 266 5.30 -22.25 2.68
C ILE A 266 4.03 -22.69 3.39
N ILE A 267 4.13 -23.11 4.66
CA ILE A 267 3.04 -23.56 5.50
C ILE A 267 3.25 -23.06 6.94
N THR A 268 2.17 -22.88 7.69
CA THR A 268 2.21 -22.61 9.13
C THR A 268 2.45 -23.90 9.92
N SER A 269 3.02 -23.80 11.14
CA SER A 269 3.30 -24.97 11.99
C SER A 269 2.03 -25.69 12.42
N TYR A 270 0.96 -24.93 12.73
CA TYR A 270 -0.31 -25.49 13.20
C TYR A 270 -1.49 -24.84 12.48
N VAL A 271 -2.42 -25.69 12.05
CA VAL A 271 -3.77 -25.30 11.65
C VAL A 271 -4.72 -26.07 12.55
N SER A 272 -5.39 -25.36 13.46
CA SER A 272 -6.37 -25.96 14.39
C SER A 272 -7.77 -25.74 13.85
N TRP A 273 -8.52 -26.82 13.69
CA TRP A 273 -9.93 -26.83 13.32
C TRP A 273 -10.75 -27.16 14.56
N ILE A 274 -11.63 -26.26 14.99
CA ILE A 274 -12.39 -26.37 16.24
C ILE A 274 -13.87 -26.33 15.89
N THR A 275 -14.56 -27.47 16.03
CA THR A 275 -15.99 -27.61 15.71
C THR A 275 -16.88 -27.49 16.95
N GLY A 276 -16.34 -27.85 18.14
CA GLY A 276 -17.09 -27.77 19.41
C GLY A 276 -16.15 -27.75 20.59
N PRO A 277 -16.67 -27.77 21.82
CA PRO A 277 -15.85 -27.84 23.01
C PRO A 277 -15.06 -29.16 23.06
N ASN A 278 -13.73 -29.01 23.22
CA ASN A 278 -12.83 -30.15 23.40
C ASN A 278 -12.27 -30.15 24.81
N GLU A 279 -12.31 -31.28 25.47
CA GLU A 279 -11.85 -31.45 26.84
C GLU A 279 -10.42 -32.00 26.85
N CYS A 280 -9.45 -31.17 27.22
CA CYS A 280 -8.08 -31.59 27.48
C CYS A 280 -7.75 -31.67 28.99
N ARG A 281 -8.63 -31.16 29.84
CA ARG A 281 -8.49 -31.16 31.30
C ARG A 281 -9.82 -31.55 31.94
N PRO A 282 -10.03 -32.83 32.29
CA PRO A 282 -11.19 -33.23 33.05
C PRO A 282 -11.15 -32.55 34.44
N GLY A 283 -12.15 -31.77 34.78
CA GLY A 283 -12.30 -31.11 36.08
C GLY A 283 -13.47 -31.69 36.85
N PRO A 284 -13.46 -31.70 38.19
CA PRO A 284 -14.62 -32.02 38.95
C PRO A 284 -15.73 -31.00 38.68
N GLY A 285 -16.76 -31.38 37.98
CA GLY A 285 -17.97 -30.59 37.85
C GLY A 285 -18.34 -30.08 36.46
N GLY A 286 -17.77 -30.59 35.36
CA GLY A 286 -18.45 -30.23 34.14
C GLY A 286 -17.66 -30.28 32.85
N LYS A 287 -18.42 -30.29 31.78
CA LYS A 287 -17.98 -30.17 30.43
C LYS A 287 -17.37 -28.78 30.21
N LYS A 288 -16.36 -28.69 29.34
CA LYS A 288 -15.80 -27.42 28.85
C LYS A 288 -16.89 -26.58 28.19
N GLU A 289 -16.96 -25.29 28.53
CA GLU A 289 -17.82 -24.34 27.83
C GLU A 289 -17.05 -23.68 26.67
N MET A 290 -17.74 -23.59 25.53
CA MET A 290 -17.22 -22.87 24.36
C MET A 290 -18.23 -21.84 23.87
N HIS A 291 -17.77 -20.61 23.73
CA HIS A 291 -18.55 -19.50 23.21
C HIS A 291 -17.87 -18.92 21.96
N ILE A 292 -18.69 -18.52 21.00
CA ILE A 292 -18.23 -17.75 19.84
C ILE A 292 -19.00 -16.44 19.82
N VAL A 293 -18.29 -15.33 19.90
CA VAL A 293 -18.85 -13.99 19.80
C VAL A 293 -18.51 -13.44 18.42
N PHE A 294 -19.50 -13.39 17.54
CA PHE A 294 -19.35 -12.72 16.25
C PHE A 294 -19.51 -11.21 16.42
N LEU A 295 -18.60 -10.46 15.83
CA LEU A 295 -18.57 -9.01 15.86
C LEU A 295 -18.97 -8.43 14.49
N ASP A 296 -20.08 -7.69 14.44
CA ASP A 296 -20.45 -6.88 13.29
C ASP A 296 -19.60 -5.60 13.22
N ASN A 297 -19.72 -4.71 14.17
CA ASN A 297 -19.02 -3.42 14.23
C ASN A 297 -19.02 -2.68 12.87
N GLY A 298 -20.19 -2.70 12.20
CA GLY A 298 -20.38 -2.07 10.88
C GLY A 298 -19.99 -2.91 9.66
N ARG A 299 -19.54 -4.16 9.82
CA ARG A 299 -19.12 -5.03 8.70
C ARG A 299 -20.27 -5.40 7.78
N LEU A 300 -21.47 -5.63 8.31
CA LEU A 300 -22.64 -5.96 7.51
C LEU A 300 -23.07 -4.78 6.59
N ALA A 301 -22.98 -3.56 7.11
CA ALA A 301 -23.21 -2.35 6.32
C ALA A 301 -22.10 -2.17 5.25
N LEU A 302 -20.85 -2.36 5.65
CA LEU A 302 -19.69 -2.26 4.75
C LEU A 302 -19.72 -3.32 3.64
N ALA A 303 -20.24 -4.52 3.90
CA ALA A 303 -20.39 -5.57 2.90
C ALA A 303 -21.33 -5.19 1.74
N ARG A 304 -22.26 -4.27 1.99
CA ARG A 304 -23.22 -3.75 1.00
C ARG A 304 -22.74 -2.49 0.29
N ASP A 305 -21.60 -1.92 0.72
CA ASP A 305 -21.06 -0.70 0.11
C ASP A 305 -20.45 -1.01 -1.27
N PRO A 306 -20.86 -0.32 -2.35
CA PRO A 306 -20.43 -0.63 -3.71
C PRO A 306 -18.94 -0.33 -3.95
N VAL A 307 -18.31 0.51 -3.14
CA VAL A 307 -16.89 0.88 -3.25
C VAL A 307 -16.03 0.13 -2.26
N PHE A 308 -16.45 0.11 -0.98
CA PHE A 308 -15.60 -0.33 0.13
C PHE A 308 -15.79 -1.79 0.54
N SER A 309 -16.82 -2.50 0.05
CA SER A 309 -17.05 -3.92 0.38
C SER A 309 -15.82 -4.80 0.15
N GLN A 310 -15.03 -4.52 -0.89
CA GLN A 310 -13.79 -5.25 -1.15
C GLN A 310 -12.76 -5.19 -0.02
N ALA A 311 -12.83 -4.23 0.91
CA ALA A 311 -11.97 -4.18 2.09
C ALA A 311 -12.18 -5.39 3.02
N LEU A 312 -13.39 -5.96 3.03
CA LEU A 312 -13.73 -7.16 3.80
C LEU A 312 -13.18 -8.47 3.20
N ARG A 313 -12.63 -8.45 1.99
CA ARG A 313 -11.87 -9.59 1.46
C ARG A 313 -10.57 -9.82 2.23
N CYS A 314 -10.13 -8.84 3.07
CA CYS A 314 -8.86 -8.87 3.75
C CYS A 314 -8.72 -10.08 4.69
N VAL A 315 -7.69 -10.90 4.45
CA VAL A 315 -7.34 -12.08 5.26
C VAL A 315 -6.37 -11.79 6.41
N ARG A 316 -6.05 -10.52 6.65
CA ARG A 316 -5.16 -10.04 7.73
C ARG A 316 -3.73 -10.59 7.67
N CYS A 317 -3.21 -10.87 6.48
CA CYS A 317 -1.85 -11.44 6.30
C CYS A 317 -0.69 -10.44 6.51
N GLY A 318 -0.93 -9.13 6.57
CA GLY A 318 0.14 -8.13 6.75
C GLY A 318 0.99 -7.85 5.50
N ALA A 319 0.83 -8.56 4.39
CA ALA A 319 1.64 -8.38 3.18
C ALA A 319 1.70 -6.94 2.66
N CYS A 320 0.61 -6.19 2.80
CA CYS A 320 0.56 -4.79 2.38
C CYS A 320 1.44 -3.86 3.25
N ALA A 321 1.75 -4.24 4.49
CA ALA A 321 2.74 -3.58 5.31
C ALA A 321 4.15 -3.97 4.88
N ASN A 322 4.41 -5.27 4.66
CA ASN A 322 5.73 -5.81 4.31
C ASN A 322 6.35 -5.19 3.05
N VAL A 323 5.52 -4.76 2.09
CA VAL A 323 5.97 -4.11 0.85
C VAL A 323 5.81 -2.60 0.84
N CYS A 324 5.29 -2.01 1.91
CA CYS A 324 5.05 -0.57 1.95
C CYS A 324 6.34 0.20 2.26
N PRO A 325 6.81 1.07 1.33
CA PRO A 325 8.05 1.82 1.56
C PRO A 325 7.96 2.79 2.73
N ILE A 326 6.75 3.25 3.09
CA ILE A 326 6.55 4.11 4.26
C ILE A 326 6.62 3.29 5.55
N TYR A 327 5.90 2.18 5.61
CA TYR A 327 5.95 1.27 6.75
C TYR A 327 7.39 0.84 7.07
N ALA A 328 8.17 0.50 6.05
CA ALA A 328 9.58 0.12 6.20
C ALA A 328 10.47 1.21 6.83
N GLN A 329 10.04 2.48 6.85
CA GLN A 329 10.78 3.58 7.48
C GLN A 329 10.36 3.83 8.94
N VAL A 330 9.09 3.61 9.28
CA VAL A 330 8.53 4.14 10.54
C VAL A 330 7.82 3.10 11.42
N GLY A 331 7.61 1.88 10.91
CA GLY A 331 6.87 0.83 11.62
C GLY A 331 5.38 1.09 11.76
N GLY A 332 4.62 0.05 12.10
CA GLY A 332 3.16 0.09 12.14
C GLY A 332 2.60 0.99 13.24
N HIS A 333 3.21 0.97 14.43
CA HIS A 333 2.80 1.78 15.57
C HIS A 333 2.89 3.30 15.31
N ASN A 334 3.73 3.73 14.36
CA ASN A 334 3.82 5.12 13.91
C ASN A 334 3.00 5.41 12.65
N TYR A 335 2.75 4.39 11.80
CA TYR A 335 2.10 4.54 10.50
C TYR A 335 0.58 4.40 10.56
N GLY A 336 0.05 3.48 11.37
CA GLY A 336 -1.36 3.13 11.44
C GLY A 336 -2.04 3.40 12.79
N HIS A 337 -3.07 2.63 13.07
CA HIS A 337 -3.78 2.54 14.34
C HIS A 337 -3.76 1.08 14.81
N VAL A 338 -4.88 0.45 15.17
CA VAL A 338 -4.97 -0.98 15.48
C VAL A 338 -4.59 -1.82 14.26
N TYR A 339 -5.26 -1.57 13.14
CA TYR A 339 -4.87 -2.16 11.87
C TYR A 339 -3.76 -1.34 11.23
N ILE A 340 -2.72 -2.00 10.75
CA ILE A 340 -1.55 -1.39 10.15
C ILE A 340 -1.37 -1.77 8.68
N GLY A 341 -0.47 -1.09 7.98
CA GLY A 341 -0.29 -1.24 6.55
C GLY A 341 -1.40 -0.54 5.75
N ALA A 342 -1.45 -0.79 4.46
CA ALA A 342 -2.40 -0.10 3.57
C ALA A 342 -3.87 -0.38 3.92
N ILE A 343 -4.19 -1.58 4.41
CA ILE A 343 -5.55 -1.92 4.84
C ILE A 343 -5.94 -1.16 6.12
N GLY A 344 -4.97 -0.86 6.99
CA GLY A 344 -5.20 -0.10 8.21
C GLY A 344 -5.65 1.33 7.95
N LEU A 345 -5.16 1.95 6.86
CA LEU A 345 -5.58 3.29 6.42
C LEU A 345 -7.03 3.34 5.89
N ILE A 346 -7.69 2.20 5.78
CA ILE A 346 -9.07 2.08 5.35
C ILE A 346 -9.93 1.65 6.55
N LEU A 347 -9.55 0.56 7.21
CA LEU A 347 -10.37 -0.02 8.29
C LEU A 347 -10.43 0.85 9.54
N THR A 348 -9.43 1.70 9.79
CA THR A 348 -9.47 2.67 10.89
C THR A 348 -10.65 3.63 10.75
N TYR A 349 -10.95 4.08 9.53
CA TYR A 349 -12.12 4.93 9.28
C TYR A 349 -13.43 4.24 9.69
N PHE A 350 -13.62 2.99 9.29
CA PHE A 350 -14.86 2.24 9.51
C PHE A 350 -15.01 1.73 10.94
N TYR A 351 -13.94 1.29 11.59
CA TYR A 351 -14.01 0.64 12.90
C TYR A 351 -13.68 1.56 14.08
N HIS A 352 -12.88 2.61 13.83
CA HIS A 352 -12.42 3.55 14.87
C HIS A 352 -12.82 5.01 14.59
N GLY A 353 -13.51 5.25 13.48
CA GLY A 353 -14.07 6.53 13.11
C GLY A 353 -13.08 7.52 12.51
N ARG A 354 -13.65 8.55 11.88
CA ARG A 354 -12.95 9.58 11.11
C ARG A 354 -11.82 10.29 11.87
N LYS A 355 -12.00 10.57 13.17
CA LYS A 355 -10.99 11.30 13.96
C LYS A 355 -9.66 10.57 14.02
N ASN A 356 -9.69 9.23 14.16
CA ASN A 356 -8.49 8.40 14.24
C ASN A 356 -7.84 8.18 12.87
N ASP A 357 -8.61 8.29 11.79
CA ASP A 357 -8.11 8.05 10.42
C ASP A 357 -7.60 9.34 9.74
N ARG A 358 -8.08 10.50 10.14
CA ARG A 358 -7.86 11.80 9.48
C ARG A 358 -6.41 12.10 9.13
N ALA A 359 -5.49 11.85 10.03
CA ALA A 359 -4.07 12.12 9.81
C ALA A 359 -3.38 11.01 9.03
N ILE A 360 -3.68 9.75 9.34
CA ILE A 360 -2.97 8.59 8.78
C ILE A 360 -3.34 8.29 7.33
N VAL A 361 -4.60 8.48 6.92
CA VAL A 361 -5.09 8.17 5.57
C VAL A 361 -4.39 8.96 4.46
N GLN A 362 -3.82 10.12 4.79
CA GLN A 362 -3.07 10.96 3.86
C GLN A 362 -1.70 10.37 3.52
N ASN A 363 -1.15 9.53 4.40
CA ASN A 363 0.21 9.01 4.30
C ASN A 363 0.30 7.81 3.33
N CYS A 364 0.03 8.04 2.04
CA CYS A 364 0.09 7.03 1.00
C CYS A 364 0.69 7.59 -0.30
N LEU A 365 1.80 6.99 -0.75
CA LEU A 365 2.50 7.29 -2.01
C LEU A 365 1.74 6.92 -3.29
N ASN A 366 0.69 6.10 -3.17
CA ASN A 366 0.00 5.50 -4.32
C ASN A 366 0.90 4.64 -5.24
N CYS A 367 1.95 4.02 -4.70
CA CYS A 367 2.95 3.26 -5.45
C CYS A 367 2.50 1.87 -5.92
N GLN A 368 1.29 1.47 -5.63
CA GLN A 368 0.64 0.21 -6.05
C GLN A 368 1.26 -1.09 -5.46
N ALA A 369 2.31 -1.02 -4.64
CA ALA A 369 2.98 -2.22 -4.11
C ALA A 369 2.04 -3.11 -3.30
N CYS A 370 1.23 -2.52 -2.42
CA CYS A 370 0.25 -3.23 -1.61
C CYS A 370 -0.86 -3.92 -2.44
N LYS A 371 -1.28 -3.32 -3.56
CA LYS A 371 -2.22 -3.93 -4.52
C LYS A 371 -1.60 -5.13 -5.21
N ALA A 372 -0.35 -5.00 -5.66
CA ALA A 372 0.36 -6.05 -6.39
C ALA A 372 0.59 -7.32 -5.53
N VAL A 373 0.74 -7.17 -4.22
CA VAL A 373 1.01 -8.29 -3.29
C VAL A 373 -0.26 -8.85 -2.65
N CYS A 374 -1.40 -8.17 -2.73
CA CYS A 374 -2.61 -8.55 -2.01
C CYS A 374 -3.17 -9.90 -2.52
N PRO A 375 -3.24 -10.95 -1.67
CA PRO A 375 -3.73 -12.26 -2.09
C PRO A 375 -5.25 -12.30 -2.30
N ALA A 376 -5.96 -11.28 -1.83
CA ALA A 376 -7.41 -11.13 -1.98
C ALA A 376 -7.80 -10.07 -3.03
N GLY A 377 -6.85 -9.61 -3.85
CA GLY A 377 -7.11 -8.73 -4.98
C GLY A 377 -7.71 -7.36 -4.64
N ILE A 378 -7.46 -6.83 -3.44
CA ILE A 378 -8.01 -5.55 -2.99
C ILE A 378 -7.26 -4.39 -3.66
N ASP A 379 -7.99 -3.44 -4.24
CA ASP A 379 -7.41 -2.21 -4.81
C ASP A 379 -7.14 -1.18 -3.69
N LEU A 380 -6.21 -1.54 -2.78
CA LEU A 380 -5.87 -0.76 -1.59
C LEU A 380 -5.55 0.72 -1.89
N PRO A 381 -4.72 1.07 -2.90
CA PRO A 381 -4.44 2.48 -3.17
C PRO A 381 -5.66 3.27 -3.61
N HIS A 382 -6.60 2.64 -4.31
CA HIS A 382 -7.86 3.27 -4.67
C HIS A 382 -8.71 3.53 -3.43
N LEU A 383 -8.93 2.49 -2.62
CA LEU A 383 -9.76 2.61 -1.41
C LEU A 383 -9.20 3.64 -0.41
N ILE A 384 -7.86 3.72 -0.23
CA ILE A 384 -7.24 4.75 0.62
C ILE A 384 -7.62 6.16 0.14
N LYS A 385 -7.66 6.39 -1.19
CA LYS A 385 -8.04 7.70 -1.72
C LYS A 385 -9.53 7.98 -1.62
N GLU A 386 -10.39 6.96 -1.79
CA GLU A 386 -11.82 7.09 -1.53
C GLU A 386 -12.07 7.37 -0.04
N THR A 387 -11.39 6.66 0.89
CA THR A 387 -11.46 6.95 2.34
C THR A 387 -11.04 8.40 2.64
N TYR A 388 -9.96 8.88 2.00
CA TYR A 388 -9.56 10.28 2.17
C TYR A 388 -10.61 11.26 1.65
N CYS A 389 -11.29 10.95 0.55
CA CYS A 389 -12.44 11.75 0.09
C CYS A 389 -13.56 11.80 1.13
N GLU A 390 -13.91 10.66 1.75
CA GLU A 390 -14.95 10.61 2.80
C GLU A 390 -14.53 11.40 4.07
N VAL A 391 -13.25 11.34 4.44
CA VAL A 391 -12.73 12.16 5.55
C VAL A 391 -12.90 13.64 5.25
N LEU A 392 -12.56 14.11 4.04
CA LEU A 392 -12.67 15.52 3.64
C LEU A 392 -14.12 15.99 3.56
N LYS A 393 -15.04 15.17 3.02
CA LYS A 393 -16.48 15.48 2.98
C LYS A 393 -17.02 15.73 4.39
N GLY A 394 -16.62 14.91 5.35
CA GLY A 394 -17.06 15.05 6.73
C GLY A 394 -16.44 16.22 7.50
N GLU A 395 -15.39 16.91 6.99
CA GLU A 395 -14.79 18.08 7.62
C GLU A 395 -15.53 19.38 7.31
N GLY A 396 -16.37 19.41 6.28
CA GLY A 396 -17.16 20.58 5.88
C GLY A 396 -16.36 21.75 5.31
N LYS A 397 -15.04 21.82 5.54
CA LYS A 397 -14.13 22.86 5.01
C LYS A 397 -12.90 22.24 4.38
N LEU A 398 -12.73 22.45 3.09
CA LEU A 398 -11.53 22.01 2.38
C LEU A 398 -10.30 22.82 2.81
N PRO A 399 -9.12 22.21 2.96
CA PRO A 399 -7.86 22.92 3.16
C PRO A 399 -7.64 23.98 2.08
N LEU A 400 -7.00 25.10 2.43
CA LEU A 400 -6.77 26.21 1.49
C LEU A 400 -6.03 25.73 0.22
N LYS A 401 -5.03 24.87 0.39
CA LYS A 401 -4.28 24.26 -0.74
C LYS A 401 -5.21 23.54 -1.71
N ASN A 402 -6.20 22.77 -1.21
CA ASN A 402 -7.16 22.03 -2.02
C ASN A 402 -8.07 23.01 -2.79
N ARG A 403 -8.54 24.07 -2.14
CA ARG A 403 -9.38 25.08 -2.81
C ARG A 403 -8.66 25.77 -3.96
N VAL A 404 -7.39 26.15 -3.76
CA VAL A 404 -6.56 26.79 -4.80
C VAL A 404 -6.32 25.82 -5.95
N LEU A 405 -5.84 24.61 -5.66
CA LEU A 405 -5.56 23.58 -6.69
C LEU A 405 -6.82 23.13 -7.42
N LYS A 406 -7.95 23.00 -6.71
CA LYS A 406 -9.25 22.73 -7.34
C LYS A 406 -9.56 23.74 -8.43
N ARG A 407 -9.47 25.06 -8.13
CA ARG A 407 -9.74 26.12 -9.08
C ARG A 407 -8.75 26.11 -10.26
N VAL A 408 -7.48 25.86 -9.97
CA VAL A 408 -6.41 25.86 -10.98
C VAL A 408 -6.51 24.66 -11.92
N LEU A 409 -6.71 23.45 -11.38
CA LEU A 409 -6.75 22.22 -12.20
C LEU A 409 -8.04 22.07 -13.00
N LYS A 410 -9.17 22.56 -12.48
CA LYS A 410 -10.47 22.49 -13.14
C LYS A 410 -10.50 23.25 -14.46
N ASP A 411 -9.89 24.43 -14.49
CA ASP A 411 -9.82 25.26 -15.69
C ASP A 411 -8.45 25.18 -16.35
N ARG A 412 -8.39 24.47 -17.50
CA ARG A 412 -7.18 24.32 -18.31
C ARG A 412 -6.54 25.66 -18.69
N ARG A 413 -7.33 26.69 -19.02
CA ARG A 413 -6.79 27.99 -19.45
C ARG A 413 -6.11 28.69 -18.26
N VAL A 414 -6.73 28.65 -17.09
CA VAL A 414 -6.15 29.21 -15.86
C VAL A 414 -4.88 28.46 -15.49
N PHE A 415 -4.88 27.12 -15.54
CA PHE A 415 -3.72 26.28 -15.25
C PHE A 415 -2.53 26.62 -16.14
N HIS A 416 -2.74 26.67 -17.45
CA HIS A 416 -1.69 26.97 -18.42
C HIS A 416 -1.21 28.43 -18.31
N PHE A 417 -2.12 29.38 -18.07
CA PHE A 417 -1.77 30.77 -17.87
C PHE A 417 -0.86 30.95 -16.64
N LEU A 418 -1.20 30.33 -15.52
CA LEU A 418 -0.42 30.42 -14.28
C LEU A 418 0.98 29.82 -14.47
N LEU A 419 1.10 28.66 -15.14
CA LEU A 419 2.41 28.06 -15.42
C LEU A 419 3.29 28.94 -16.33
N ARG A 420 2.72 29.58 -17.36
CA ARG A 420 3.45 30.54 -18.20
C ARG A 420 3.91 31.77 -17.43
N ARG A 421 3.06 32.31 -16.55
CA ARG A 421 3.45 33.44 -15.68
C ARG A 421 4.53 33.04 -14.69
N ALA A 422 4.42 31.86 -14.10
CA ALA A 422 5.44 31.32 -13.20
C ALA A 422 6.79 31.15 -13.92
N SER A 423 6.81 30.70 -15.19
CA SER A 423 8.05 30.59 -15.98
C SER A 423 8.76 31.94 -16.22
N LEU A 424 8.03 33.03 -16.31
CA LEU A 424 8.59 34.37 -16.40
C LEU A 424 9.07 34.90 -15.06
N ALA A 425 8.25 34.69 -14.00
CA ALA A 425 8.53 35.18 -12.66
C ALA A 425 9.71 34.47 -11.97
N GLN A 426 10.07 33.24 -12.36
CA GLN A 426 11.15 32.45 -11.74
C GLN A 426 12.56 32.94 -12.04
N LYS A 427 12.78 33.79 -13.08
CA LYS A 427 14.11 34.24 -13.56
C LYS A 427 15.06 34.69 -12.44
N PRO A 428 14.66 35.55 -11.47
CA PRO A 428 15.55 36.03 -10.42
C PRO A 428 16.07 34.93 -9.51
N TRP A 429 15.33 33.79 -9.40
CA TRP A 429 15.64 32.67 -8.51
C TRP A 429 16.19 31.44 -9.23
N THR A 430 16.54 31.56 -10.51
CA THR A 430 17.06 30.44 -11.32
C THR A 430 18.60 30.40 -11.25
N ARG A 431 19.17 29.18 -11.08
CA ARG A 431 20.60 28.89 -11.29
C ARG A 431 20.89 28.69 -12.77
N LYS A 432 22.17 28.82 -13.16
CA LYS A 432 22.60 28.59 -14.57
C LYS A 432 22.29 27.16 -15.04
N GLU A 433 22.31 26.17 -14.10
CA GLU A 433 22.05 24.75 -14.36
C GLU A 433 20.56 24.39 -14.54
N GLY A 434 19.66 25.37 -14.56
CA GLY A 434 18.22 25.12 -14.78
C GLY A 434 17.43 24.67 -13.54
N TYR A 435 17.92 25.00 -12.35
CA TYR A 435 17.22 24.77 -11.08
C TYR A 435 16.84 26.05 -10.38
N LEU A 436 15.81 25.99 -9.54
CA LEU A 436 15.47 27.10 -8.63
C LEU A 436 16.47 27.13 -7.45
N ARG A 437 16.99 28.34 -7.15
CA ARG A 437 17.92 28.57 -6.02
C ARG A 437 17.25 28.39 -4.67
N HIS A 438 16.08 28.98 -4.54
CA HIS A 438 15.26 28.98 -3.32
C HIS A 438 13.82 28.66 -3.68
N LEU A 439 13.17 27.95 -2.77
CA LEU A 439 11.74 27.74 -2.88
C LEU A 439 10.98 29.02 -2.49
N PRO A 440 9.78 29.26 -3.07
CA PRO A 440 8.90 30.33 -2.62
C PRO A 440 8.64 30.27 -1.12
N PHE A 441 8.40 31.42 -0.48
CA PHE A 441 8.27 31.60 0.95
C PHE A 441 7.26 30.70 1.70
N PHE A 442 6.38 30.00 0.99
CA PHE A 442 5.41 29.07 1.59
C PHE A 442 5.96 27.66 1.80
N PHE A 443 7.20 27.40 1.37
CA PHE A 443 7.88 26.12 1.62
C PHE A 443 8.88 26.31 2.76
N GLY A 444 8.79 25.45 3.78
CA GLY A 444 9.76 25.42 4.86
C GLY A 444 11.08 24.75 4.42
N LYS A 445 12.09 24.82 5.27
CA LYS A 445 13.41 24.20 5.02
C LYS A 445 13.34 22.69 4.76
N GLU A 446 12.33 22.02 5.30
CA GLU A 446 12.08 20.60 5.08
C GLU A 446 11.81 20.24 3.62
N HIS A 447 11.41 21.20 2.79
CA HIS A 447 11.18 21.00 1.35
C HIS A 447 12.46 21.15 0.51
N GLU A 448 13.56 21.58 1.11
CA GLU A 448 14.85 21.78 0.44
C GLU A 448 15.69 20.51 0.26
N PHE A 449 15.12 19.32 0.50
CA PHE A 449 15.81 18.03 0.36
C PHE A 449 16.15 17.68 -1.10
N ARG A 450 15.56 18.37 -2.05
CA ARG A 450 15.87 18.27 -3.49
C ARG A 450 15.82 19.64 -4.16
N SER A 451 16.55 19.80 -5.23
CA SER A 451 16.41 20.95 -6.14
C SER A 451 15.16 20.79 -7.00
N LEU A 452 14.43 21.88 -7.26
CA LEU A 452 13.29 21.87 -8.17
C LEU A 452 13.71 22.38 -9.56
N PRO A 453 13.27 21.72 -10.66
CA PRO A 453 13.52 22.21 -12.01
C PRO A 453 12.76 23.51 -12.24
N VAL A 454 13.28 24.30 -13.18
CA VAL A 454 12.58 25.47 -13.69
C VAL A 454 11.41 25.05 -14.59
N ILE A 455 10.38 25.87 -14.64
CA ILE A 455 9.32 25.73 -15.63
C ILE A 455 9.86 26.19 -16.98
N ALA A 456 9.68 25.38 -18.02
CA ALA A 456 10.18 25.65 -19.34
C ALA A 456 9.68 27.02 -19.87
N ARG A 457 10.60 27.79 -20.46
CA ARG A 457 10.26 29.11 -21.01
C ARG A 457 9.31 29.00 -22.19
N VAL A 458 9.48 27.97 -23.02
CA VAL A 458 8.59 27.61 -24.11
C VAL A 458 8.06 26.21 -23.86
N PRO A 459 6.79 26.07 -23.45
CA PRO A 459 6.15 24.76 -23.25
C PRO A 459 6.12 23.93 -24.54
N PHE A 460 6.05 22.60 -24.42
CA PHE A 460 6.01 21.70 -25.60
C PHE A 460 4.85 22.04 -26.53
N ARG A 461 3.67 22.37 -25.99
CA ARG A 461 2.51 22.80 -26.78
C ARG A 461 2.75 24.04 -27.63
N ASP A 462 3.62 24.95 -27.20
CA ASP A 462 3.96 26.18 -27.92
C ASP A 462 5.08 25.92 -28.94
N LEU A 463 5.89 24.88 -28.73
CA LEU A 463 6.85 24.38 -29.72
C LEU A 463 6.16 23.62 -30.86
N TRP A 464 5.00 23.01 -30.57
CA TRP A 464 4.34 22.03 -31.44
C TRP A 464 4.17 22.52 -32.89
N SER A 465 3.69 23.73 -33.10
CA SER A 465 3.51 24.29 -34.45
C SER A 465 4.80 24.41 -35.28
N ARG A 466 5.96 24.44 -34.58
CA ARG A 466 7.29 24.57 -35.24
C ARG A 466 7.95 23.22 -35.48
N ILE A 467 7.63 22.21 -34.67
CA ILE A 467 8.23 20.88 -34.69
C ILE A 467 7.34 19.82 -35.31
N TYR A 468 6.08 20.13 -35.55
CA TYR A 468 5.13 19.23 -36.21
C TYR A 468 5.60 18.90 -37.62
N GLN A 469 5.60 17.62 -37.95
CA GLN A 469 5.90 17.11 -39.28
C GLN A 469 4.75 16.24 -39.75
N LYS A 470 4.22 16.54 -40.91
CA LYS A 470 3.21 15.72 -41.58
C LYS A 470 3.90 14.53 -42.24
N VAL A 471 3.38 13.34 -41.98
CA VAL A 471 3.83 12.09 -42.61
C VAL A 471 2.84 11.72 -43.71
N GLU A 472 3.34 11.50 -44.92
CA GLU A 472 2.50 11.00 -46.03
C GLU A 472 2.32 9.49 -45.86
N ASN A 473 1.08 9.02 -45.95
CA ASN A 473 0.70 7.62 -45.78
C ASN A 473 1.24 6.96 -44.50
N PRO A 474 0.90 7.50 -43.32
CA PRO A 474 1.41 6.95 -42.05
C PRO A 474 0.89 5.55 -41.82
N ARG A 475 1.75 4.65 -41.36
CA ARG A 475 1.39 3.32 -40.88
C ARG A 475 0.57 3.37 -39.58
N TYR A 476 0.91 4.33 -38.72
CA TYR A 476 0.21 4.56 -37.46
C TYR A 476 -0.07 6.03 -37.20
N ARG A 477 -1.28 6.32 -36.70
CA ARG A 477 -1.68 7.62 -36.16
C ARG A 477 -1.64 7.56 -34.65
N VAL A 478 -0.80 8.39 -34.02
CA VAL A 478 -0.53 8.33 -32.58
C VAL A 478 -0.84 9.67 -31.93
N ALA A 479 -1.73 9.69 -30.95
CA ALA A 479 -1.90 10.84 -30.07
C ALA A 479 -0.84 10.82 -28.97
N LEU A 480 -0.03 11.88 -28.87
CA LEU A 480 0.90 12.04 -27.74
C LEU A 480 0.17 12.68 -26.55
N PHE A 481 0.04 11.93 -25.45
CA PHE A 481 -0.36 12.49 -24.16
C PHE A 481 0.88 12.92 -23.37
N GLY A 482 1.18 14.22 -23.40
CA GLY A 482 2.35 14.79 -22.70
C GLY A 482 2.12 14.99 -21.21
N GLY A 483 0.89 15.27 -20.80
CA GLY A 483 0.60 15.68 -19.43
C GLY A 483 1.30 17.00 -19.05
N CYS A 484 1.28 17.34 -17.74
CA CYS A 484 1.80 18.63 -17.30
C CYS A 484 3.34 18.74 -17.26
N LEU A 485 4.04 17.63 -16.96
CA LEU A 485 5.50 17.66 -16.79
C LEU A 485 6.24 17.70 -18.13
N VAL A 486 5.84 16.89 -19.11
CA VAL A 486 6.42 16.94 -20.46
C VAL A 486 6.08 18.27 -21.14
N ASP A 487 4.87 18.77 -20.90
CA ASP A 487 4.45 20.03 -21.52
C ASP A 487 5.19 21.26 -20.96
N PHE A 488 5.25 21.40 -19.63
CA PHE A 488 5.70 22.64 -18.99
C PHE A 488 7.06 22.58 -18.27
N VAL A 489 7.62 21.38 -18.08
CA VAL A 489 8.87 21.23 -17.31
C VAL A 489 9.98 20.60 -18.15
N TYR A 490 9.66 19.54 -18.91
CA TYR A 490 10.61 18.75 -19.69
C TYR A 490 10.18 18.61 -21.16
N PRO A 491 10.00 19.73 -21.91
CA PRO A 491 9.59 19.67 -23.34
C PRO A 491 10.58 18.89 -24.20
N GLU A 492 11.84 18.81 -23.80
CA GLU A 492 12.91 18.05 -24.47
C GLU A 492 12.58 16.56 -24.59
N GLN A 493 11.79 15.99 -23.65
CA GLN A 493 11.36 14.59 -23.72
C GLN A 493 10.39 14.35 -24.88
N GLY A 494 9.49 15.30 -25.13
CA GLY A 494 8.62 15.27 -26.30
C GLY A 494 9.39 15.47 -27.63
N VAL A 495 10.37 16.36 -27.64
CA VAL A 495 11.23 16.56 -28.79
C VAL A 495 12.08 15.31 -29.10
N ALA A 496 12.62 14.66 -28.05
CA ALA A 496 13.34 13.40 -28.18
C ALA A 496 12.48 12.28 -28.80
N LEU A 497 11.20 12.17 -28.37
CA LEU A 497 10.24 11.24 -28.98
C LEU A 497 10.10 11.50 -30.49
N LEU A 498 9.90 12.76 -30.91
CA LEU A 498 9.74 13.09 -32.33
C LEU A 498 10.98 12.74 -33.12
N LYS A 499 12.19 12.98 -32.58
CA LYS A 499 13.44 12.54 -33.21
C LYS A 499 13.49 11.02 -33.42
N LEU A 500 13.04 10.25 -32.43
CA LEU A 500 13.01 8.79 -32.50
C LEU A 500 11.95 8.25 -33.46
N LEU A 501 10.86 8.96 -33.67
CA LEU A 501 9.77 8.55 -34.56
C LEU A 501 9.97 9.08 -36.00
N LYS A 502 10.96 9.93 -36.22
CA LYS A 502 11.35 10.36 -37.58
C LYS A 502 11.68 9.11 -38.44
N ASP A 503 11.19 9.07 -39.64
CA ASP A 503 11.40 7.98 -40.61
C ASP A 503 10.82 6.61 -40.18
N GLN A 504 9.84 6.60 -39.26
CA GLN A 504 9.15 5.38 -38.77
C GLN A 504 7.71 5.27 -39.29
N GLU A 505 7.32 6.06 -40.25
CA GLU A 505 5.95 6.10 -40.82
C GLU A 505 4.86 6.30 -39.76
N VAL A 506 5.19 7.06 -38.68
CA VAL A 506 4.28 7.38 -37.58
C VAL A 506 3.87 8.83 -37.65
N GLN A 507 2.58 9.08 -37.89
CA GLN A 507 2.02 10.42 -37.72
C GLN A 507 1.74 10.66 -36.24
N VAL A 508 2.55 11.53 -35.63
CA VAL A 508 2.30 11.98 -34.24
C VAL A 508 1.41 13.21 -34.26
N GLU A 509 0.41 13.23 -33.44
CA GLU A 509 -0.45 14.38 -33.16
C GLU A 509 -0.39 14.75 -31.68
N TYR A 510 -0.39 16.04 -31.38
CA TYR A 510 -0.45 16.56 -30.02
C TYR A 510 -1.74 17.36 -29.83
N PRO A 511 -2.83 16.71 -29.38
CA PRO A 511 -4.10 17.38 -29.17
C PRO A 511 -3.98 18.51 -28.15
N LEU A 512 -4.06 19.77 -28.58
CA LEU A 512 -3.89 20.95 -27.72
C LEU A 512 -4.97 21.09 -26.65
N GLY A 513 -6.09 20.33 -26.80
CA GLY A 513 -7.17 20.25 -25.81
C GLY A 513 -6.82 19.50 -24.55
N GLN A 514 -5.77 18.68 -24.55
CA GLN A 514 -5.33 17.92 -23.38
C GLN A 514 -4.83 18.81 -22.24
N THR A 515 -4.87 18.29 -21.01
CA THR A 515 -4.42 18.96 -19.80
C THR A 515 -3.74 17.96 -18.84
N CYS A 516 -3.59 18.30 -17.55
CA CYS A 516 -3.11 17.36 -16.53
C CYS A 516 -3.94 16.07 -16.56
N CYS A 517 -3.34 14.91 -16.24
CA CYS A 517 -4.08 13.64 -16.19
C CYS A 517 -5.14 13.57 -15.06
N GLY A 518 -5.07 14.44 -14.05
CA GLY A 518 -5.97 14.44 -12.89
C GLY A 518 -5.43 13.73 -11.66
N LEU A 519 -4.27 13.05 -11.75
CA LEU A 519 -3.69 12.35 -10.59
C LEU A 519 -3.47 13.26 -9.37
N PRO A 520 -2.94 14.51 -9.48
CA PRO A 520 -2.81 15.39 -8.33
C PRO A 520 -4.13 15.68 -7.63
N ALA A 521 -5.21 15.90 -8.37
CA ALA A 521 -6.55 16.09 -7.80
C ALA A 521 -7.00 14.86 -7.01
N LYS A 522 -6.85 13.67 -7.57
CA LYS A 522 -7.16 12.41 -6.88
C LYS A 522 -6.34 12.23 -5.61
N MET A 523 -5.04 12.51 -5.66
CA MET A 523 -4.16 12.40 -4.49
C MET A 523 -4.56 13.33 -3.35
N MET A 524 -5.22 14.44 -3.65
CA MET A 524 -5.73 15.41 -2.68
C MET A 524 -7.17 15.14 -2.23
N GLY A 525 -7.79 14.03 -2.66
CA GLY A 525 -9.18 13.69 -2.34
C GLY A 525 -10.23 14.50 -3.12
N GLU A 526 -9.83 15.19 -4.20
CA GLU A 526 -10.71 15.99 -5.06
C GLU A 526 -11.24 15.17 -6.25
N LYS A 527 -12.12 14.21 -5.95
CA LYS A 527 -12.65 13.25 -6.93
C LYS A 527 -13.38 13.93 -8.10
N GLU A 528 -14.20 14.94 -7.82
CA GLU A 528 -14.96 15.66 -8.85
C GLU A 528 -14.04 16.41 -9.82
N VAL A 529 -12.99 17.04 -9.30
CA VAL A 529 -11.99 17.69 -10.15
C VAL A 529 -11.25 16.68 -11.01
N ALA A 530 -10.90 15.53 -10.44
CA ALA A 530 -10.27 14.44 -11.20
C ALA A 530 -11.18 13.94 -12.32
N ARG A 531 -12.51 13.85 -12.06
CA ARG A 531 -13.53 13.45 -13.05
C ARG A 531 -13.62 14.48 -14.19
N GLU A 532 -13.75 15.75 -13.87
CA GLU A 532 -13.83 16.81 -14.88
C GLU A 532 -12.59 16.86 -15.78
N VAL A 533 -11.43 16.75 -15.19
CA VAL A 533 -10.13 16.71 -15.90
C VAL A 533 -10.02 15.46 -16.78
N ALA A 534 -10.49 14.31 -16.30
CA ALA A 534 -10.52 13.07 -17.07
C ALA A 534 -11.45 13.19 -18.30
N LEU A 535 -12.61 13.84 -18.15
CA LEU A 535 -13.55 14.07 -19.23
C LEU A 535 -12.97 15.00 -20.32
N GLN A 536 -12.27 16.08 -19.89
CA GLN A 536 -11.57 16.97 -20.82
C GLN A 536 -10.53 16.22 -21.66
N ASN A 537 -9.74 15.35 -21.02
CA ASN A 537 -8.74 14.55 -21.73
C ASN A 537 -9.38 13.48 -22.63
N LEU A 538 -10.46 12.84 -22.20
CA LEU A 538 -11.18 11.86 -23.01
C LEU A 538 -11.73 12.50 -24.29
N THR A 539 -12.24 13.74 -24.20
CA THR A 539 -12.71 14.52 -25.36
C THR A 539 -11.57 14.94 -26.26
N ALA A 540 -10.43 15.40 -25.67
CA ALA A 540 -9.29 15.90 -26.46
C ALA A 540 -8.53 14.79 -27.18
N LEU A 541 -8.49 13.59 -26.59
CA LEU A 541 -7.76 12.43 -27.11
C LEU A 541 -8.68 11.43 -27.83
N ASP A 542 -9.82 11.86 -28.32
CA ASP A 542 -10.87 10.98 -28.87
C ASP A 542 -10.31 9.70 -29.50
N PRO A 543 -10.52 8.54 -28.87
CA PRO A 543 -9.87 7.29 -29.28
C PRO A 543 -10.30 6.81 -30.68
N GLY A 544 -11.37 7.36 -31.24
CA GLY A 544 -11.81 7.06 -32.59
C GLY A 544 -10.83 7.48 -33.68
N HIS A 545 -9.98 8.47 -33.41
CA HIS A 545 -9.10 9.08 -34.40
C HIS A 545 -7.66 8.52 -34.45
N TYR A 546 -7.24 7.71 -33.47
CA TYR A 546 -5.87 7.26 -33.29
C TYR A 546 -5.78 5.74 -33.21
N ASP A 547 -4.67 5.19 -33.66
CA ASP A 547 -4.32 3.77 -33.46
C ASP A 547 -3.77 3.56 -32.04
N TYR A 548 -2.98 4.51 -31.54
CA TYR A 548 -2.40 4.50 -30.20
C TYR A 548 -2.50 5.86 -29.52
N ILE A 549 -2.63 5.81 -28.18
CA ILE A 549 -2.47 6.96 -27.31
C ILE A 549 -1.18 6.73 -26.50
N LEU A 550 -0.12 7.42 -26.92
CA LEU A 550 1.22 7.23 -26.38
C LEU A 550 1.49 8.19 -25.24
N THR A 551 2.02 7.70 -24.14
CA THR A 551 2.46 8.55 -23.03
C THR A 551 3.94 8.34 -22.68
N LEU A 552 4.64 9.45 -22.39
CA LEU A 552 5.99 9.48 -21.83
C LEU A 552 5.98 9.45 -20.30
N CYS A 553 4.78 9.49 -19.67
CA CYS A 553 4.65 9.60 -18.22
C CYS A 553 3.96 8.37 -17.65
N ALA A 554 4.74 7.50 -17.01
CA ALA A 554 4.21 6.31 -16.33
C ALA A 554 3.08 6.63 -15.33
N SER A 555 3.19 7.76 -14.60
CA SER A 555 2.18 8.18 -13.65
C SER A 555 0.86 8.59 -14.31
N CYS A 556 0.95 9.26 -15.45
CA CYS A 556 -0.23 9.59 -16.25
C CYS A 556 -0.89 8.34 -16.83
N GLY A 557 -0.11 7.46 -17.47
CA GLY A 557 -0.62 6.20 -18.03
C GLY A 557 -1.31 5.32 -16.99
N SER A 558 -0.67 5.14 -15.83
CA SER A 558 -1.25 4.39 -14.70
C SER A 558 -2.54 5.02 -14.19
N HIS A 559 -2.62 6.34 -14.11
CA HIS A 559 -3.83 7.03 -13.65
C HIS A 559 -4.97 6.90 -14.65
N ILE A 560 -4.70 7.09 -15.94
CA ILE A 560 -5.69 6.88 -17.01
C ILE A 560 -6.20 5.43 -16.95
N LYS A 561 -5.29 4.45 -16.95
CA LYS A 561 -5.63 3.03 -16.93
C LYS A 561 -6.45 2.61 -15.71
N GLY A 562 -6.06 3.08 -14.53
CA GLY A 562 -6.65 2.60 -13.26
C GLY A 562 -7.78 3.45 -12.71
N SER A 563 -7.92 4.72 -13.13
CA SER A 563 -8.87 5.65 -12.53
C SER A 563 -9.95 6.15 -13.47
N TYR A 564 -9.69 6.34 -14.77
CA TYR A 564 -10.71 6.83 -15.70
C TYR A 564 -11.94 5.92 -15.77
N PRO A 565 -11.81 4.56 -15.80
CA PRO A 565 -12.98 3.70 -15.72
C PRO A 565 -13.87 3.95 -14.51
N LYS A 566 -13.26 4.24 -13.36
CA LYS A 566 -13.95 4.49 -12.09
C LYS A 566 -14.52 5.91 -11.96
N LEU A 567 -13.91 6.87 -12.66
CA LEU A 567 -14.34 8.27 -12.65
C LEU A 567 -15.44 8.57 -13.68
N LEU A 568 -15.44 7.86 -14.80
CA LEU A 568 -16.28 8.14 -15.96
C LEU A 568 -17.23 6.98 -16.33
N GLY A 569 -17.09 5.81 -15.70
CA GLY A 569 -17.84 4.61 -16.06
C GLY A 569 -19.34 4.64 -15.73
N ASP A 570 -19.80 5.61 -14.95
CA ASP A 570 -21.22 5.78 -14.62
C ASP A 570 -22.04 6.29 -15.83
N ASP A 571 -21.40 7.01 -16.77
CA ASP A 571 -22.00 7.44 -18.01
C ASP A 571 -21.71 6.44 -19.14
N PRO A 572 -22.74 5.81 -19.76
CA PRO A 572 -22.55 4.76 -20.77
C PRO A 572 -21.69 5.21 -21.97
N GLY A 573 -21.86 6.44 -22.45
CA GLY A 573 -21.12 6.99 -23.58
C GLY A 573 -19.63 7.18 -23.25
N SER A 574 -19.34 7.72 -22.07
CA SER A 574 -17.97 7.87 -21.57
C SER A 574 -17.31 6.52 -21.30
N ARG A 575 -18.06 5.53 -20.79
CA ARG A 575 -17.53 4.18 -20.54
C ARG A 575 -16.99 3.53 -21.81
N VAL A 576 -17.75 3.53 -22.89
CA VAL A 576 -17.33 2.97 -24.19
C VAL A 576 -16.06 3.68 -24.69
N LYS A 577 -16.01 5.00 -24.63
CA LYS A 577 -14.83 5.77 -25.06
C LYS A 577 -13.62 5.50 -24.16
N VAL A 578 -13.81 5.34 -22.86
CA VAL A 578 -12.72 4.98 -21.93
C VAL A 578 -12.20 3.58 -22.25
N GLU A 579 -13.05 2.59 -22.50
CA GLU A 579 -12.63 1.25 -22.89
C GLU A 579 -11.81 1.26 -24.19
N GLN A 580 -12.25 2.00 -25.20
CA GLN A 580 -11.50 2.21 -26.43
C GLN A 580 -10.14 2.90 -26.17
N MET A 581 -10.13 3.95 -25.35
CA MET A 581 -8.90 4.65 -24.95
C MET A 581 -7.90 3.70 -24.26
N LEU A 582 -8.38 2.84 -23.36
CA LEU A 582 -7.53 1.88 -22.65
C LEU A 582 -6.96 0.81 -23.57
N GLY A 583 -7.69 0.38 -24.58
CA GLY A 583 -7.21 -0.55 -25.60
C GLY A 583 -6.08 0.02 -26.46
N LYS A 584 -6.01 1.35 -26.57
CA LYS A 584 -5.03 2.08 -27.38
C LYS A 584 -3.91 2.76 -26.56
N LEU A 585 -4.07 2.80 -25.21
CA LEU A 585 -3.09 3.44 -24.33
C LEU A 585 -1.81 2.61 -24.22
N ILE A 586 -0.67 3.22 -24.57
CA ILE A 586 0.64 2.57 -24.55
C ILE A 586 1.71 3.48 -23.96
N ASP A 587 2.67 2.90 -23.24
CA ASP A 587 3.89 3.58 -22.79
C ASP A 587 4.94 3.63 -23.92
N PHE A 588 5.89 4.55 -23.77
CA PHE A 588 6.93 4.77 -24.75
C PHE A 588 7.77 3.52 -25.02
N SER A 589 8.27 2.86 -23.98
CA SER A 589 9.17 1.71 -24.14
C SER A 589 8.48 0.53 -24.82
N SER A 590 7.22 0.26 -24.47
CA SER A 590 6.41 -0.76 -25.14
C SER A 590 6.07 -0.40 -26.59
N PHE A 591 5.83 0.88 -26.89
CA PHE A 591 5.60 1.33 -28.28
C PHE A 591 6.82 1.08 -29.15
N MET A 592 8.01 1.44 -28.68
CA MET A 592 9.26 1.24 -29.41
C MET A 592 9.61 -0.23 -29.63
N THR A 593 9.47 -1.08 -28.58
CA THR A 593 9.89 -2.49 -28.66
C THR A 593 8.85 -3.41 -29.29
N LYS A 594 7.56 -3.23 -28.98
CA LYS A 594 6.50 -4.18 -29.38
C LYS A 594 5.76 -3.76 -30.66
N VAL A 595 5.53 -2.46 -30.84
CA VAL A 595 4.78 -1.94 -32.00
C VAL A 595 5.74 -1.65 -33.16
N LEU A 596 6.73 -0.79 -32.94
CA LEU A 596 7.70 -0.44 -33.97
C LEU A 596 8.79 -1.51 -34.15
N LYS A 597 9.08 -2.30 -33.13
CA LYS A 597 10.11 -3.34 -33.13
C LYS A 597 11.45 -2.77 -33.63
N VAL A 598 11.85 -1.62 -33.07
CA VAL A 598 13.07 -0.92 -33.44
C VAL A 598 14.29 -1.83 -33.36
N LYS A 599 15.19 -1.71 -34.32
CA LYS A 599 16.37 -2.57 -34.44
C LYS A 599 17.64 -1.89 -33.94
N ALA A 600 18.61 -2.67 -33.49
CA ALA A 600 19.88 -2.21 -32.93
C ALA A 600 20.75 -1.43 -33.94
N GLU A 601 20.62 -1.77 -35.23
CA GLU A 601 21.41 -1.11 -36.31
C GLU A 601 21.16 0.40 -36.42
N ARG A 602 20.03 0.86 -35.90
CA ARG A 602 19.67 2.28 -35.84
C ARG A 602 20.46 3.08 -34.81
N PHE A 603 21.12 2.43 -33.88
CA PHE A 603 21.78 3.04 -32.72
C PHE A 603 23.31 2.83 -32.76
N LYS A 604 24.05 3.71 -32.06
CA LYS A 604 25.52 3.76 -32.06
C LYS A 604 26.22 2.60 -31.39
N GLN A 605 25.52 1.80 -30.56
CA GLN A 605 26.06 0.63 -29.86
C GLN A 605 27.27 0.93 -28.93
N GLY A 606 27.22 2.06 -28.21
CA GLY A 606 28.35 2.60 -27.46
C GLY A 606 28.68 1.92 -26.11
N LYS A 607 27.95 0.89 -25.70
CA LYS A 607 28.11 0.14 -24.40
C LYS A 607 28.23 1.03 -23.17
N LYS A 608 27.53 2.16 -23.15
CA LYS A 608 27.46 3.05 -21.98
C LYS A 608 26.71 2.38 -20.84
N GLN A 609 27.32 2.33 -19.65
CA GLN A 609 26.70 1.75 -18.47
C GLN A 609 25.58 2.64 -17.92
N VAL A 610 24.42 2.05 -17.68
CA VAL A 610 23.24 2.74 -17.20
C VAL A 610 22.58 1.97 -16.06
N ALA A 611 22.24 2.65 -14.96
CA ALA A 611 21.30 2.17 -13.97
C ALA A 611 19.86 2.54 -14.40
N TYR A 612 18.90 1.71 -14.04
CA TYR A 612 17.50 1.97 -14.35
C TYR A 612 16.66 2.06 -13.07
N HIS A 613 15.87 3.13 -12.96
CA HIS A 613 14.81 3.21 -11.95
C HIS A 613 13.47 2.79 -12.59
N SER A 614 12.93 1.66 -12.16
CA SER A 614 11.61 1.17 -12.61
C SER A 614 10.49 1.97 -11.95
N PRO A 615 9.80 2.87 -12.67
CA PRO A 615 8.72 3.65 -12.06
C PRO A 615 7.60 2.74 -11.56
N CYS A 616 7.21 2.91 -10.29
CA CYS A 616 6.16 2.09 -9.67
C CYS A 616 4.83 2.11 -10.47
N HIS A 617 4.49 3.23 -11.09
CA HIS A 617 3.31 3.35 -11.93
C HIS A 617 3.47 2.66 -13.29
N LEU A 618 4.71 2.50 -13.81
CA LEU A 618 4.94 1.71 -15.02
C LEU A 618 4.83 0.21 -14.72
N CYS A 619 5.66 -0.27 -13.78
CA CYS A 619 5.75 -1.70 -13.50
C CYS A 619 4.47 -2.27 -12.87
N ARG A 620 3.86 -1.59 -11.89
CA ARG A 620 2.66 -2.07 -11.18
C ARG A 620 1.35 -1.51 -11.74
N GLY A 621 1.35 -0.24 -12.13
CA GLY A 621 0.14 0.43 -12.63
C GLY A 621 -0.18 0.05 -14.07
N MET A 622 0.80 0.07 -14.96
CA MET A 622 0.62 -0.30 -16.37
C MET A 622 0.94 -1.76 -16.66
N GLY A 623 1.72 -2.44 -15.80
CA GLY A 623 2.14 -3.83 -15.97
C GLY A 623 3.33 -4.01 -16.93
N VAL A 624 4.14 -2.96 -17.11
CA VAL A 624 5.29 -2.96 -18.02
C VAL A 624 6.57 -3.07 -17.21
N THR A 625 7.31 -4.15 -17.41
CA THR A 625 8.57 -4.44 -16.68
C THR A 625 9.76 -4.67 -17.59
N ALA A 626 9.62 -5.45 -18.67
CA ALA A 626 10.72 -5.84 -19.55
C ALA A 626 11.08 -4.78 -20.60
N ALA A 627 10.08 -4.17 -21.23
CA ALA A 627 10.27 -3.29 -22.40
C ALA A 627 11.30 -2.16 -22.20
N PRO A 628 11.40 -1.47 -21.05
CA PRO A 628 12.43 -0.45 -20.87
C PRO A 628 13.86 -1.00 -20.93
N ARG A 629 14.12 -2.14 -20.29
CA ARG A 629 15.45 -2.78 -20.27
C ARG A 629 15.79 -3.34 -21.64
N GLU A 630 14.82 -3.93 -22.32
CA GLU A 630 14.94 -4.38 -23.71
C GLU A 630 15.31 -3.20 -24.64
N LEU A 631 14.61 -2.06 -24.51
CA LEU A 631 14.89 -0.87 -25.32
C LEU A 631 16.30 -0.31 -25.05
N LEU A 632 16.75 -0.26 -23.79
CA LEU A 632 18.10 0.15 -23.43
C LEU A 632 19.15 -0.78 -24.07
N GLY A 633 18.94 -2.09 -24.05
CA GLY A 633 19.82 -3.07 -24.72
C GLY A 633 19.85 -2.88 -26.23
N ILE A 634 18.69 -2.69 -26.87
CA ILE A 634 18.60 -2.38 -28.31
C ILE A 634 19.36 -1.09 -28.65
N ALA A 635 19.28 -0.08 -27.79
CA ALA A 635 20.00 1.19 -27.96
C ALA A 635 21.52 1.09 -27.67
N GLY A 636 22.05 -0.09 -27.41
CA GLY A 636 23.48 -0.34 -27.17
C GLY A 636 23.97 0.04 -25.79
N MET A 637 23.07 0.07 -24.79
CA MET A 637 23.41 0.37 -23.40
C MET A 637 23.65 -0.88 -22.57
N GLU A 638 24.62 -0.84 -21.68
CA GLU A 638 24.88 -1.88 -20.70
C GLU A 638 24.08 -1.60 -19.42
N TYR A 639 23.02 -2.36 -19.19
CA TYR A 639 22.19 -2.21 -18.01
C TYR A 639 22.87 -2.81 -16.76
N VAL A 640 23.06 -1.99 -15.72
CA VAL A 640 23.57 -2.37 -14.41
C VAL A 640 22.41 -2.33 -13.38
N PRO A 641 22.00 -3.47 -12.81
CA PRO A 641 20.87 -3.50 -11.87
C PRO A 641 21.22 -2.81 -10.55
N ALA A 642 20.36 -1.92 -10.10
CA ALA A 642 20.45 -1.29 -8.79
C ALA A 642 19.61 -2.07 -7.76
N LYS A 643 20.07 -2.11 -6.49
CA LYS A 643 19.25 -2.65 -5.40
C LYS A 643 17.92 -1.88 -5.33
N ASP A 644 16.81 -2.61 -5.14
CA ASP A 644 15.47 -2.04 -4.97
C ASP A 644 15.04 -1.07 -6.08
N GLU A 645 15.45 -1.31 -7.32
CA GLU A 645 15.15 -0.43 -8.46
C GLU A 645 13.64 -0.19 -8.69
N ASP A 646 12.77 -1.14 -8.29
CA ASP A 646 11.31 -1.07 -8.38
C ASP A 646 10.63 -0.44 -7.14
N VAL A 647 11.39 -0.12 -6.07
CA VAL A 647 10.87 0.64 -4.92
C VAL A 647 10.66 2.11 -5.33
N CYS A 648 9.56 2.70 -4.87
CA CYS A 648 9.18 4.07 -5.22
C CYS A 648 10.29 5.09 -4.89
N CYS A 649 10.50 6.06 -5.78
CA CYS A 649 11.47 7.16 -5.59
C CYS A 649 11.07 8.17 -4.49
N GLY A 650 9.89 8.03 -3.88
CA GLY A 650 9.40 8.94 -2.86
C GLY A 650 8.62 10.16 -3.37
N MET A 651 8.48 10.36 -4.69
CA MET A 651 7.76 11.53 -5.23
C MET A 651 6.29 11.57 -4.82
N GLY A 652 5.51 10.53 -5.14
CA GLY A 652 4.09 10.40 -4.77
C GLY A 652 3.21 11.61 -5.11
N GLY A 653 3.57 12.42 -6.11
CA GLY A 653 2.87 13.66 -6.46
C GLY A 653 2.88 14.66 -5.30
N THR A 654 1.70 14.98 -4.75
CA THR A 654 1.56 15.89 -3.59
C THR A 654 2.12 15.32 -2.30
N PHE A 655 2.34 14.01 -2.20
CA PHE A 655 2.91 13.36 -1.01
C PHE A 655 4.26 13.98 -0.60
N SER A 656 5.15 14.25 -1.56
CA SER A 656 6.46 14.85 -1.28
C SER A 656 6.39 16.28 -0.72
N LEU A 657 5.25 16.94 -0.86
CA LEU A 657 4.97 18.24 -0.24
C LEU A 657 4.31 18.09 1.15
N ASP A 658 3.49 17.05 1.32
CA ASP A 658 2.79 16.80 2.57
C ASP A 658 3.66 16.09 3.61
N PHE A 659 4.59 15.20 3.17
CA PHE A 659 5.49 14.40 4.01
C PHE A 659 6.94 14.49 3.48
N PRO A 660 7.56 15.68 3.52
CA PRO A 660 8.88 15.92 2.92
C PRO A 660 9.99 15.05 3.53
N GLU A 661 9.98 14.81 4.85
CA GLU A 661 11.00 14.01 5.53
C GLU A 661 10.96 12.54 5.09
N LEU A 662 9.77 11.96 4.97
CA LEU A 662 9.60 10.60 4.44
C LEU A 662 10.04 10.52 2.97
N SER A 663 9.67 11.52 2.18
CA SER A 663 10.07 11.62 0.77
C SER A 663 11.58 11.73 0.62
N ALA A 664 12.24 12.55 1.45
CA ALA A 664 13.68 12.71 1.50
C ALA A 664 14.38 11.39 1.82
N ARG A 665 13.94 10.69 2.86
CA ARG A 665 14.53 9.41 3.26
C ARG A 665 14.47 8.35 2.16
N LEU A 666 13.31 8.23 1.50
CA LEU A 666 13.15 7.30 0.37
C LEU A 666 14.03 7.69 -0.83
N LEU A 667 14.16 8.99 -1.09
CA LEU A 667 15.04 9.50 -2.13
C LEU A 667 16.50 9.19 -1.85
N GLU A 668 16.99 9.47 -0.64
CA GLU A 668 18.36 9.18 -0.21
C GLU A 668 18.72 7.71 -0.39
N GLN A 669 17.88 6.79 0.11
CA GLN A 669 18.11 5.35 -0.05
C GLN A 669 18.17 4.94 -1.54
N LYS A 670 17.30 5.53 -2.37
CA LYS A 670 17.31 5.26 -3.81
C LYS A 670 18.62 5.75 -4.46
N LEU A 671 19.08 6.94 -4.11
CA LEU A 671 20.31 7.52 -4.67
C LEU A 671 21.56 6.77 -4.20
N ASP A 672 21.56 6.26 -2.95
CA ASP A 672 22.64 5.41 -2.44
C ASP A 672 22.73 4.08 -3.21
N ASN A 673 21.58 3.43 -3.44
CA ASN A 673 21.52 2.20 -4.23
C ASN A 673 21.99 2.40 -5.68
N VAL A 674 21.69 3.56 -6.27
CA VAL A 674 22.17 3.93 -7.62
C VAL A 674 23.66 4.20 -7.61
N ALA A 675 24.18 4.96 -6.65
CA ALA A 675 25.59 5.24 -6.53
C ALA A 675 26.43 3.95 -6.37
N ALA A 676 25.91 2.96 -5.66
CA ALA A 676 26.55 1.66 -5.47
C ALA A 676 26.72 0.87 -6.78
N THR A 677 26.01 1.19 -7.86
CA THR A 677 26.17 0.53 -9.17
C THR A 677 27.42 0.99 -9.93
N GLY A 678 27.97 2.15 -9.60
CA GLY A 678 29.05 2.78 -10.37
C GLY A 678 28.60 3.40 -11.70
N ALA A 679 27.34 3.26 -12.11
CA ALA A 679 26.86 3.81 -13.37
C ALA A 679 26.79 5.34 -13.34
N GLY A 680 27.34 6.01 -14.38
CA GLY A 680 27.29 7.46 -14.51
C GLY A 680 25.95 8.02 -15.00
N LEU A 681 24.99 7.15 -15.36
CA LEU A 681 23.69 7.53 -15.89
C LEU A 681 22.57 6.71 -15.23
N LEU A 682 21.54 7.40 -14.70
CA LEU A 682 20.30 6.82 -14.23
C LEU A 682 19.17 7.14 -15.18
N VAL A 683 18.48 6.12 -15.65
CA VAL A 683 17.39 6.23 -16.64
C VAL A 683 16.04 5.86 -16.01
N THR A 684 14.96 6.52 -16.44
CA THR A 684 13.60 6.20 -16.00
C THR A 684 12.53 6.62 -17.01
N ASP A 685 11.35 5.98 -17.03
CA ASP A 685 10.20 6.25 -17.93
C ASP A 685 9.16 7.20 -17.31
N CYS A 686 9.52 8.04 -16.37
CA CYS A 686 8.56 8.92 -15.72
C CYS A 686 9.13 10.31 -15.44
N PRO A 687 8.59 11.38 -16.01
CA PRO A 687 9.03 12.75 -15.73
C PRO A 687 8.96 13.12 -14.25
N GLY A 688 7.98 12.56 -13.50
CA GLY A 688 7.89 12.75 -12.05
C GLY A 688 9.05 12.10 -11.31
N CYS A 689 9.51 10.92 -11.74
CA CYS A 689 10.70 10.28 -11.18
C CYS A 689 11.97 11.03 -11.60
N VAL A 690 12.06 11.54 -12.84
CA VAL A 690 13.15 12.42 -13.27
C VAL A 690 13.25 13.62 -12.34
N LEU A 691 12.15 14.32 -12.06
CA LEU A 691 12.10 15.47 -11.14
C LEU A 691 12.66 15.13 -9.76
N GLN A 692 12.21 14.04 -9.18
CA GLN A 692 12.60 13.59 -7.84
C GLN A 692 14.09 13.24 -7.79
N LEU A 693 14.53 12.34 -8.70
CA LEU A 693 15.87 11.77 -8.69
C LEU A 693 16.92 12.78 -9.16
N LYS A 694 16.63 13.54 -10.23
CA LYS A 694 17.50 14.58 -10.75
C LYS A 694 17.71 15.71 -9.74
N GLY A 695 16.58 16.14 -9.09
CA GLY A 695 16.63 17.16 -8.06
C GLY A 695 17.37 16.73 -6.80
N GLY A 696 17.22 15.46 -6.39
CA GLY A 696 17.97 14.89 -5.27
C GLY A 696 19.45 14.73 -5.58
N MET A 697 19.80 14.29 -6.79
CA MET A 697 21.19 14.15 -7.23
C MET A 697 21.91 15.50 -7.26
N ASP A 698 21.27 16.54 -7.80
CA ASP A 698 21.79 17.92 -7.79
C ASP A 698 22.01 18.44 -6.36
N LYS A 699 21.02 18.25 -5.47
CA LYS A 699 21.12 18.73 -4.08
C LYS A 699 22.26 18.04 -3.31
N ARG A 700 22.53 16.78 -3.61
CA ARG A 700 23.59 15.96 -3.03
C ARG A 700 24.99 16.28 -3.61
N GLY A 701 25.06 17.01 -4.71
CA GLY A 701 26.30 17.23 -5.46
C GLY A 701 26.86 15.96 -6.12
N GLY A 702 25.98 15.02 -6.46
CA GLY A 702 26.35 13.74 -7.07
C GLY A 702 26.58 13.88 -8.60
N ASN A 703 27.46 13.03 -9.14
CA ASN A 703 27.89 13.08 -10.54
C ASN A 703 27.01 12.23 -11.49
N VAL A 704 26.04 11.45 -10.98
CA VAL A 704 25.18 10.61 -11.80
C VAL A 704 24.15 11.48 -12.54
N GLN A 705 24.16 11.42 -13.87
CA GLN A 705 23.15 12.10 -14.68
C GLN A 705 21.81 11.35 -14.56
N VAL A 706 20.70 12.08 -14.48
CA VAL A 706 19.35 11.50 -14.46
C VAL A 706 18.59 11.98 -15.69
N LYS A 707 18.15 11.06 -16.54
CA LYS A 707 17.43 11.36 -17.78
C LYS A 707 16.20 10.47 -17.98
N HIS A 708 15.28 10.96 -18.77
CA HIS A 708 14.17 10.14 -19.28
C HIS A 708 14.67 9.19 -20.35
N ILE A 709 14.12 7.97 -20.43
CA ILE A 709 14.55 6.96 -21.40
C ILE A 709 14.47 7.46 -22.86
N ALA A 710 13.45 8.24 -23.21
CA ALA A 710 13.32 8.81 -24.56
C ALA A 710 14.49 9.74 -24.92
N GLU A 711 15.00 10.54 -23.97
CA GLU A 711 16.16 11.42 -24.19
C GLU A 711 17.41 10.59 -24.44
N VAL A 712 17.64 9.57 -23.58
CA VAL A 712 18.81 8.71 -23.66
C VAL A 712 18.87 7.92 -24.98
N VAL A 713 17.74 7.30 -25.36
CA VAL A 713 17.65 6.53 -26.59
C VAL A 713 17.78 7.43 -27.83
N ALA A 714 17.26 8.68 -27.78
CA ALA A 714 17.37 9.64 -28.87
C ALA A 714 18.80 10.17 -29.06
N GLU A 715 19.64 10.21 -28.04
CA GLU A 715 21.06 10.57 -28.10
C GLU A 715 21.88 9.51 -28.85
N GLU A 716 21.44 8.26 -28.86
CA GLU A 716 22.15 7.13 -29.48
C GLU A 716 21.69 6.87 -30.93
N VAL A 717 20.71 7.57 -31.47
CA VAL A 717 20.35 7.48 -32.91
C VAL A 717 21.53 7.93 -33.76
N LYS A 718 21.87 7.10 -34.78
CA LYS A 718 22.95 7.40 -35.76
C LYS A 718 22.68 8.63 -36.61
#